data_97f16e47f9eca22b3101794922c6e3d2
#
_entry.id   97f16e47f9eca22b3101794922c6e3d2
#
_cell.length_a   1.000
_cell.length_b   1.000
_cell.length_c   1.000
_cell.angle_alpha   90.00
_cell.angle_beta   90.00
_cell.angle_gamma   90.00
#
_symmetry.space_group_name_H-M   'P 1'
#
loop_
_entity.id
_entity.type
_entity.pdbx_description
1 polymer ?
#
loop_
_entity_poly.entity_id
_entity_poly.type
_entity_poly.pdbx_seq_one_letter_code
_entity_poly.pdbx_strand_id
1 'polypeptide(L)'
;MAQKEWKREEMKQNQGRTEQNQRKKVQKKTGYRAVLAASMFLIAASAALSACKKSPAAETTAQTQAAEETEGAVSTALGAADRVLEENGMLYLKYRTEIRSLSKETGEMKTLCQFDTGDENSTFWVYGGGLYFDRIQAESGSTQGTKLYGLYRLDLESGVEEHLADLTDQPSVLYASKNRLYVKGYNMNVIYTLDENGKTAGELSPSDTIYGEIPAGCSELFNGILPYYTEQFGYMPVQNETCLVIADADGSHPREISDITNTSSVLFAKDAFFALLRDGNGNTQCYRYEVSDPEKRTLLYETAENISLVQYQDGYLYLMENQASQTSTGEFLFKRIAADAEADAAANAAEAQNALFTVEEEPGMTNDFSMYGNFYVTGNQAYCQQFKDYGVYLGEKTLDDAAVGEATLLEPVLFQSPIRELGHVEAQSETLKSADGSRELGSVYAERLVFDGEGDAVEAMNQTMQELQASVLSAARTDSMNLDTEMSIDTAESDGSEEETLPQEADAAQPVYSMALTIDGDDAITYLDDHYVCVRADGYEYTGGAHGTPFRQYFVFDRETGARLSLSDVVENPVEELQAKVGAAFRELAEKTNFAFELPEDLEHTVADGISYESPFYLSETGVVFYYAPYEIASYAEGFPEVTIPYSELEMRIELSK
;
A
#
# COMPACT_ATOMS: atom_id res chain seq x y z
N MET A 1 -52.26 -20.68 -34.11
CA MET A 1 -51.00 -21.41 -34.33
C MET A 1 -49.78 -20.48 -34.21
N ALA A 2 -49.77 -19.36 -34.85
CA ALA A 2 -48.60 -18.40 -34.83
C ALA A 2 -48.16 -17.95 -33.43
N GLN A 3 -49.07 -17.74 -32.48
CA GLN A 3 -48.76 -17.30 -31.13
C GLN A 3 -48.09 -18.38 -30.26
N LYS A 4 -48.31 -19.68 -30.58
CA LYS A 4 -47.62 -20.80 -29.90
C LYS A 4 -46.23 -21.07 -30.46
N GLU A 5 -46.01 -20.75 -31.74
CA GLU A 5 -44.67 -20.85 -32.36
C GLU A 5 -43.77 -19.73 -31.88
N TRP A 6 -44.30 -18.49 -31.79
CA TRP A 6 -43.54 -17.34 -31.27
C TRP A 6 -43.07 -17.56 -29.84
N LYS A 7 -43.91 -18.03 -28.92
CA LYS A 7 -43.51 -18.36 -27.54
C LYS A 7 -42.51 -19.54 -27.46
N ARG A 8 -42.49 -20.44 -28.41
CA ARG A 8 -41.50 -21.52 -28.47
C ARG A 8 -40.14 -21.04 -28.95
N GLU A 9 -40.10 -20.08 -29.84
CA GLU A 9 -38.85 -19.47 -30.30
C GLU A 9 -38.27 -18.56 -29.22
N GLU A 10 -39.08 -17.78 -28.53
CA GLU A 10 -38.67 -16.95 -27.41
C GLU A 10 -38.10 -17.77 -26.23
N MET A 11 -38.74 -18.91 -25.89
CA MET A 11 -38.18 -19.82 -24.88
C MET A 11 -36.85 -20.45 -25.32
N LYS A 12 -36.69 -20.79 -26.61
CA LYS A 12 -35.40 -21.29 -27.11
C LYS A 12 -34.30 -20.23 -27.11
N GLN A 13 -34.62 -18.99 -27.42
CA GLN A 13 -33.67 -17.89 -27.34
C GLN A 13 -33.26 -17.57 -25.89
N ASN A 14 -34.20 -17.63 -24.95
CA ASN A 14 -33.92 -17.43 -23.52
C ASN A 14 -33.12 -18.60 -22.92
N GLN A 15 -33.40 -19.85 -23.31
CA GLN A 15 -32.55 -20.98 -22.92
C GLN A 15 -31.14 -20.89 -23.50
N GLY A 16 -31.00 -20.46 -24.77
CA GLY A 16 -29.69 -20.26 -25.38
C GLY A 16 -28.86 -19.14 -24.69
N ARG A 17 -29.54 -18.06 -24.27
CA ARG A 17 -28.89 -16.98 -23.49
C ARG A 17 -28.48 -17.44 -22.08
N THR A 18 -29.31 -18.25 -21.43
CA THR A 18 -28.96 -18.76 -20.09
C THR A 18 -27.81 -19.75 -20.17
N GLU A 19 -27.78 -20.65 -21.16
CA GLU A 19 -26.63 -21.55 -21.38
C GLU A 19 -25.36 -20.81 -21.80
N GLN A 20 -25.48 -19.74 -22.57
CA GLN A 20 -24.32 -18.92 -22.97
C GLN A 20 -23.78 -18.13 -21.79
N ASN A 21 -24.64 -17.64 -20.91
CA ASN A 21 -24.26 -16.98 -19.67
C ASN A 21 -23.62 -17.92 -18.65
N GLN A 22 -24.18 -19.16 -18.53
CA GLN A 22 -23.57 -20.22 -17.70
C GLN A 22 -22.20 -20.65 -18.25
N ARG A 23 -22.03 -20.78 -19.57
CA ARG A 23 -20.73 -21.09 -20.18
C ARG A 23 -19.73 -19.94 -20.00
N LYS A 24 -20.17 -18.67 -20.05
CA LYS A 24 -19.33 -17.51 -19.72
C LYS A 24 -18.95 -17.47 -18.23
N LYS A 25 -19.88 -17.82 -17.31
CA LYS A 25 -19.59 -17.95 -15.87
C LYS A 25 -18.60 -19.08 -15.59
N VAL A 26 -18.73 -20.24 -16.24
CA VAL A 26 -17.79 -21.36 -16.11
C VAL A 26 -16.42 -21.04 -16.72
N GLN A 27 -16.39 -20.38 -17.88
CA GLN A 27 -15.12 -19.92 -18.47
C GLN A 27 -14.46 -18.80 -17.64
N LYS A 28 -15.24 -17.91 -17.02
CA LYS A 28 -14.69 -16.94 -16.05
C LYS A 28 -14.13 -17.67 -14.83
N LYS A 29 -14.86 -18.60 -14.20
CA LYS A 29 -14.35 -19.37 -13.04
C LYS A 29 -13.07 -20.16 -13.37
N THR A 30 -12.94 -20.71 -14.58
CA THR A 30 -11.71 -21.42 -15.01
C THR A 30 -10.58 -20.44 -15.39
N GLY A 31 -10.92 -19.27 -15.94
CA GLY A 31 -9.97 -18.20 -16.22
C GLY A 31 -9.39 -17.59 -14.94
N TYR A 32 -10.21 -17.35 -13.93
CA TYR A 32 -9.77 -16.80 -12.64
C TYR A 32 -8.85 -17.75 -11.87
N ARG A 33 -9.08 -19.06 -11.92
CA ARG A 33 -8.14 -20.04 -11.33
C ARG A 33 -6.80 -20.10 -12.07
N ALA A 34 -6.77 -19.83 -13.36
CA ALA A 34 -5.56 -19.76 -14.16
C ALA A 34 -4.79 -18.44 -13.92
N VAL A 35 -5.50 -17.33 -13.67
CA VAL A 35 -4.88 -16.02 -13.39
C VAL A 35 -4.33 -15.96 -11.96
N LEU A 36 -4.96 -16.62 -10.98
CA LEU A 36 -4.44 -16.73 -9.62
C LEU A 36 -3.18 -17.61 -9.55
N ALA A 37 -3.13 -18.69 -10.35
CA ALA A 37 -1.90 -19.46 -10.51
C ALA A 37 -0.83 -18.67 -11.27
N ALA A 38 -1.20 -17.76 -12.18
CA ALA A 38 -0.27 -16.94 -12.95
C ALA A 38 0.26 -15.74 -12.16
N SER A 39 -0.54 -15.13 -11.26
CA SER A 39 -0.04 -14.02 -10.43
C SER A 39 0.86 -14.48 -9.27
N MET A 40 0.78 -15.74 -8.84
CA MET A 40 1.78 -16.35 -7.96
C MET A 40 2.98 -16.94 -8.73
N PHE A 41 2.91 -17.10 -10.07
CA PHE A 41 3.95 -17.69 -10.91
C PHE A 41 4.60 -16.71 -11.91
N LEU A 42 4.14 -15.44 -11.98
CA LEU A 42 4.72 -14.43 -12.87
C LEU A 42 5.87 -13.62 -12.25
N ILE A 43 6.37 -14.05 -11.09
CA ILE A 43 7.66 -13.59 -10.54
C ILE A 43 8.85 -14.38 -11.16
N ALA A 44 8.61 -15.39 -11.96
CA ALA A 44 9.69 -16.20 -12.54
C ALA A 44 9.46 -16.47 -14.02
N ALA A 45 9.76 -15.55 -14.91
CA ALA A 45 10.27 -15.87 -16.26
C ALA A 45 10.37 -14.62 -17.16
N SER A 46 11.51 -13.96 -17.18
CA SER A 46 12.07 -13.38 -18.42
C SER A 46 13.53 -12.95 -18.22
N ALA A 47 14.44 -13.90 -18.28
CA ALA A 47 15.84 -13.62 -18.53
C ALA A 47 16.38 -14.64 -19.50
N ALA A 48 16.50 -14.26 -20.74
CA ALA A 48 17.49 -14.90 -21.65
C ALA A 48 17.75 -13.99 -22.86
N LEU A 49 19.04 -13.81 -23.10
CA LEU A 49 19.71 -13.40 -24.33
C LEU A 49 20.16 -11.94 -24.43
N SER A 50 21.39 -11.70 -24.05
CA SER A 50 22.39 -11.26 -25.04
C SER A 50 23.81 -11.43 -24.51
N ALA A 51 24.62 -12.04 -25.34
CA ALA A 51 26.01 -12.41 -25.05
C ALA A 51 27.02 -11.40 -25.61
N CYS A 52 28.10 -11.18 -24.85
CA CYS A 52 29.46 -10.83 -25.26
C CYS A 52 29.82 -9.55 -25.96
N LYS A 53 30.65 -8.74 -25.26
CA LYS A 53 32.01 -8.42 -25.77
C LYS A 53 32.87 -7.82 -24.67
N LYS A 54 34.03 -8.46 -24.43
CA LYS A 54 35.14 -7.97 -23.56
C LYS A 54 35.99 -6.94 -24.31
N SER A 55 36.47 -5.94 -23.59
CA SER A 55 37.77 -5.27 -23.82
C SER A 55 38.26 -4.51 -22.59
N PRO A 56 39.58 -4.28 -22.44
CA PRO A 56 40.28 -4.48 -21.16
C PRO A 56 40.56 -3.16 -20.37
N ALA A 57 40.94 -3.40 -19.12
CA ALA A 57 41.22 -2.47 -18.04
C ALA A 57 42.29 -1.39 -18.32
N ALA A 58 42.09 -0.22 -17.71
CA ALA A 58 43.20 0.72 -17.40
C ALA A 58 43.10 1.12 -15.92
N GLU A 59 44.11 0.74 -15.18
CA GLU A 59 44.35 1.17 -13.79
C GLU A 59 44.63 2.69 -13.72
N THR A 60 43.97 3.37 -12.81
CA THR A 60 44.47 4.66 -12.30
C THR A 60 44.17 4.78 -10.80
N THR A 61 45.21 4.65 -10.02
CA THR A 61 45.24 4.92 -8.57
C THR A 61 45.10 6.39 -8.29
N ALA A 62 44.08 6.78 -7.53
CA ALA A 62 44.06 8.05 -6.80
C ALA A 62 43.62 7.79 -5.37
N GLN A 63 44.55 7.88 -4.46
CA GLN A 63 44.29 7.91 -3.02
C GLN A 63 43.68 9.28 -2.67
N THR A 64 42.48 9.26 -2.14
CA THR A 64 41.91 10.38 -1.39
C THR A 64 41.51 9.85 -0.01
N GLN A 65 41.90 10.57 1.03
CA GLN A 65 41.66 10.20 2.42
C GLN A 65 40.18 10.04 2.70
N ALA A 66 39.81 8.86 3.17
CA ALA A 66 38.48 8.58 3.71
C ALA A 66 38.35 9.25 5.08
N ALA A 67 37.35 10.05 5.27
CA ALA A 67 36.82 10.35 6.59
C ALA A 67 36.35 9.02 7.22
N GLU A 68 36.74 8.73 8.42
CA GLU A 68 36.25 7.59 9.21
C GLU A 68 34.74 7.81 9.42
N GLU A 69 33.93 7.06 8.68
CA GLU A 69 32.51 6.92 8.98
C GLU A 69 32.40 6.18 10.32
N THR A 70 31.70 6.78 11.26
CA THR A 70 31.33 6.17 12.54
C THR A 70 30.55 4.89 12.27
N GLU A 71 31.03 3.78 12.83
CA GLU A 71 30.38 2.46 12.79
C GLU A 71 28.99 2.53 13.45
N GLY A 72 27.98 2.47 12.65
CA GLY A 72 26.59 2.34 13.02
C GLY A 72 25.78 2.03 11.77
N ALA A 73 26.11 0.91 11.09
CA ALA A 73 25.33 0.50 9.93
C ALA A 73 23.91 0.16 10.36
N VAL A 74 22.98 1.08 10.13
CA VAL A 74 21.55 0.85 10.29
C VAL A 74 21.11 -0.06 9.15
N SER A 75 20.69 -1.27 9.47
CA SER A 75 20.06 -2.17 8.52
C SER A 75 18.54 -2.01 8.64
N THR A 76 17.93 -1.45 7.62
CA THR A 76 16.46 -1.37 7.49
C THR A 76 15.98 -2.43 6.53
N ALA A 77 14.73 -2.87 6.68
CA ALA A 77 14.08 -3.68 5.66
C ALA A 77 14.06 -2.88 4.35
N LEU A 78 14.70 -3.42 3.31
CA LEU A 78 14.68 -2.80 1.98
C LEU A 78 13.26 -2.89 1.41
N GLY A 79 12.73 -1.75 0.98
CA GLY A 79 11.38 -1.67 0.41
C GLY A 79 10.36 -0.93 1.27
N ALA A 80 10.75 -0.38 2.43
CA ALA A 80 9.90 0.56 3.16
C ALA A 80 9.88 1.90 2.40
N ALA A 81 8.76 2.17 1.73
CA ALA A 81 8.61 3.35 0.88
C ALA A 81 8.57 4.67 1.69
N ASP A 82 8.08 4.60 2.92
CA ASP A 82 7.85 5.77 3.77
C ASP A 82 8.83 5.75 4.94
N ARG A 83 9.92 6.51 4.84
CA ARG A 83 10.96 6.50 5.87
C ARG A 83 11.06 7.84 6.56
N VAL A 84 11.34 7.76 7.85
CA VAL A 84 11.96 8.88 8.56
C VAL A 84 13.46 8.67 8.50
N LEU A 85 14.21 9.61 7.91
CA LEU A 85 15.66 9.59 7.86
C LEU A 85 16.21 10.74 8.71
N GLU A 86 17.34 10.52 9.36
CA GLU A 86 18.04 11.59 10.06
C GLU A 86 19.40 11.84 9.42
N GLU A 87 19.68 13.10 9.09
CA GLU A 87 21.01 13.56 8.67
C GLU A 87 21.28 14.94 9.29
N ASN A 88 22.40 15.07 10.00
CA ASN A 88 22.87 16.35 10.56
C ASN A 88 21.86 17.08 11.46
N GLY A 89 21.07 16.35 12.26
CA GLY A 89 20.08 16.91 13.18
C GLY A 89 18.78 17.36 12.51
N MET A 90 18.62 17.00 11.25
CA MET A 90 17.37 17.15 10.51
C MET A 90 16.71 15.78 10.33
N LEU A 91 15.43 15.71 10.59
CA LEU A 91 14.59 14.58 10.21
C LEU A 91 13.98 14.86 8.85
N TYR A 92 13.97 13.88 7.98
CA TYR A 92 13.34 13.90 6.66
C TYR A 92 12.27 12.84 6.65
N LEU A 93 11.07 13.20 6.26
CA LEU A 93 9.92 12.29 6.28
C LEU A 93 9.03 12.52 5.06
N LYS A 94 8.50 11.44 4.53
CA LYS A 94 7.42 11.49 3.55
C LYS A 94 6.09 11.37 4.30
N TYR A 95 5.18 12.27 3.96
CA TYR A 95 3.81 12.14 4.36
C TYR A 95 2.91 12.41 3.15
N ARG A 96 2.18 11.38 2.71
CA ARG A 96 1.31 11.41 1.52
C ARG A 96 1.97 12.05 0.30
N THR A 97 1.54 13.26 -0.04
CA THR A 97 1.96 14.01 -1.21
C THR A 97 3.18 14.90 -0.96
N GLU A 98 3.81 14.83 0.20
CA GLU A 98 4.92 15.72 0.55
C GLU A 98 6.12 14.98 1.14
N ILE A 99 7.31 15.46 0.79
CA ILE A 99 8.52 15.18 1.56
C ILE A 99 8.85 16.43 2.35
N ARG A 100 9.01 16.27 3.67
CA ARG A 100 9.24 17.36 4.62
C ARG A 100 10.55 17.17 5.35
N SER A 101 11.12 18.29 5.84
CA SER A 101 12.20 18.27 6.81
C SER A 101 11.74 18.89 8.13
N LEU A 102 12.19 18.32 9.26
CA LEU A 102 11.95 18.83 10.60
C LEU A 102 13.29 19.03 11.30
N SER A 103 13.58 20.26 11.73
CA SER A 103 14.76 20.57 12.54
C SER A 103 14.57 20.09 13.97
N LYS A 104 15.41 19.19 14.44
CA LYS A 104 15.41 18.72 15.85
C LYS A 104 15.78 19.82 16.83
N GLU A 105 16.56 20.83 16.40
CA GLU A 105 16.99 21.93 17.25
C GLU A 105 15.90 23.00 17.43
N THR A 106 15.22 23.36 16.35
CA THR A 106 14.27 24.49 16.35
C THR A 106 12.81 24.08 16.32
N GLY A 107 12.48 22.83 15.99
CA GLY A 107 11.12 22.37 15.72
C GLY A 107 10.55 22.93 14.41
N GLU A 108 11.36 23.58 13.57
CA GLU A 108 10.88 24.13 12.30
C GLU A 108 10.67 23.01 11.27
N MET A 109 9.46 22.91 10.74
CA MET A 109 9.12 21.99 9.65
C MET A 109 9.02 22.75 8.33
N LYS A 110 9.56 22.15 7.25
CA LYS A 110 9.49 22.69 5.89
C LYS A 110 9.07 21.61 4.91
N THR A 111 8.15 21.93 4.01
CA THR A 111 7.91 21.12 2.83
C THR A 111 9.05 21.31 1.84
N LEU A 112 9.67 20.21 1.46
CA LEU A 112 10.80 20.17 0.50
C LEU A 112 10.29 19.87 -0.91
N CYS A 113 9.43 18.86 -1.04
CA CYS A 113 8.81 18.46 -2.30
C CYS A 113 7.32 18.26 -2.10
N GLN A 114 6.54 18.58 -3.14
CA GLN A 114 5.11 18.33 -3.18
C GLN A 114 4.77 17.59 -4.48
N PHE A 115 3.83 16.66 -4.41
CA PHE A 115 3.34 15.82 -5.49
C PHE A 115 1.84 16.04 -5.65
N ASP A 116 1.30 15.81 -6.84
CA ASP A 116 -0.16 15.97 -7.08
C ASP A 116 -0.94 14.81 -6.44
N THR A 117 -0.35 13.61 -6.41
CA THR A 117 -0.92 12.43 -5.74
C THR A 117 0.13 11.69 -4.91
N GLY A 118 -0.30 10.90 -3.92
CA GLY A 118 0.59 10.11 -3.08
C GLY A 118 1.41 9.06 -3.86
N ASP A 119 0.89 8.58 -4.99
CA ASP A 119 1.55 7.56 -5.83
C ASP A 119 2.64 8.12 -6.74
N GLU A 120 2.74 9.46 -6.88
CA GLU A 120 3.75 10.08 -7.74
C GLU A 120 5.18 9.89 -7.27
N ASN A 121 5.35 9.63 -5.99
CA ASN A 121 6.64 9.31 -5.37
C ASN A 121 6.53 8.04 -4.55
N SER A 122 7.46 7.12 -4.70
CA SER A 122 7.49 5.86 -3.95
C SER A 122 8.57 5.82 -2.88
N THR A 123 9.69 6.52 -3.06
CA THR A 123 10.83 6.44 -2.16
C THR A 123 11.70 7.69 -2.24
N PHE A 124 12.48 7.94 -1.19
CA PHE A 124 13.46 9.01 -1.17
C PHE A 124 14.69 8.62 -0.35
N TRP A 125 15.78 9.35 -0.54
CA TRP A 125 17.02 9.21 0.23
C TRP A 125 17.75 10.54 0.36
N VAL A 126 18.40 10.75 1.51
CA VAL A 126 19.23 11.95 1.75
C VAL A 126 20.70 11.55 1.76
N TYR A 127 21.52 12.24 0.99
CA TYR A 127 22.95 11.99 0.93
C TYR A 127 23.72 13.21 0.40
N GLY A 128 24.81 13.59 1.05
CA GLY A 128 25.72 14.62 0.57
C GLY A 128 25.05 15.98 0.30
N GLY A 129 24.12 16.41 1.15
CA GLY A 129 23.40 17.66 1.00
C GLY A 129 22.33 17.65 -0.11
N GLY A 130 21.97 16.49 -0.65
CA GLY A 130 20.92 16.32 -1.64
C GLY A 130 19.82 15.36 -1.16
N LEU A 131 18.58 15.70 -1.47
CA LEU A 131 17.42 14.80 -1.37
C LEU A 131 17.20 14.18 -2.74
N TYR A 132 17.33 12.87 -2.84
CA TYR A 132 17.06 12.07 -4.05
C TYR A 132 15.67 11.46 -3.92
N PHE A 133 14.88 11.52 -4.98
CA PHE A 133 13.52 10.98 -4.98
C PHE A 133 13.06 10.66 -6.40
N ASP A 134 12.06 9.80 -6.52
CA ASP A 134 11.37 9.55 -7.77
C ASP A 134 10.15 10.44 -7.93
N ARG A 135 9.76 10.67 -9.17
CA ARG A 135 8.51 11.33 -9.53
C ARG A 135 7.97 10.76 -10.84
N ILE A 136 6.65 10.58 -10.91
CA ILE A 136 5.99 10.31 -12.18
C ILE A 136 6.13 11.55 -13.07
N GLN A 137 6.69 11.36 -14.25
CA GLN A 137 6.74 12.41 -15.26
C GLN A 137 5.39 12.46 -15.98
N ALA A 138 4.83 13.66 -16.18
CA ALA A 138 3.65 13.84 -17.01
C ALA A 138 3.93 13.29 -18.42
N GLU A 139 3.05 12.42 -18.92
CA GLU A 139 3.21 11.71 -20.18
C GLU A 139 3.47 12.67 -21.34
N SER A 140 4.60 12.53 -21.99
CA SER A 140 4.79 13.08 -23.32
C SER A 140 4.37 12.04 -24.37
N GLY A 141 3.08 12.05 -24.72
CA GLY A 141 2.60 11.57 -26.03
C GLY A 141 2.91 10.13 -26.45
N SER A 142 3.16 9.19 -25.54
CA SER A 142 3.38 7.79 -25.90
C SER A 142 2.04 7.04 -25.99
N THR A 143 1.77 6.44 -27.12
CA THR A 143 0.56 5.66 -27.44
C THR A 143 0.45 4.33 -26.68
N GLN A 144 1.20 4.12 -25.60
CA GLN A 144 1.23 2.87 -24.85
C GLN A 144 1.07 2.99 -23.33
N GLY A 145 0.60 4.13 -22.81
CA GLY A 145 0.19 4.23 -21.39
C GLY A 145 1.24 3.79 -20.34
N THR A 146 2.53 3.84 -20.68
CA THR A 146 3.59 3.50 -19.74
C THR A 146 3.87 4.74 -18.91
N LYS A 147 3.58 4.66 -17.61
CA LYS A 147 4.01 5.71 -16.68
C LYS A 147 5.52 5.88 -16.84
N LEU A 148 5.96 7.10 -17.09
CA LEU A 148 7.38 7.44 -17.12
C LEU A 148 7.77 7.94 -15.73
N TYR A 149 8.81 7.38 -15.18
CA TYR A 149 9.35 7.79 -13.90
C TYR A 149 10.64 8.57 -14.10
N GLY A 150 10.84 9.60 -13.31
CA GLY A 150 12.07 10.36 -13.29
C GLY A 150 12.76 10.25 -11.94
N LEU A 151 14.08 10.21 -11.96
CA LEU A 151 14.91 10.37 -10.78
C LEU A 151 15.29 11.83 -10.63
N TYR A 152 15.07 12.41 -9.48
CA TYR A 152 15.32 13.82 -9.18
C TYR A 152 16.24 13.98 -7.99
N ARG A 153 16.92 15.12 -7.92
CA ARG A 153 17.67 15.59 -6.78
C ARG A 153 17.25 17.01 -6.45
N LEU A 154 16.88 17.23 -5.20
CA LEU A 154 16.75 18.57 -4.62
C LEU A 154 18.02 18.89 -3.84
N ASP A 155 18.68 19.97 -4.18
CA ASP A 155 19.78 20.50 -3.40
C ASP A 155 19.24 21.19 -2.14
N LEU A 156 19.59 20.67 -0.97
CA LEU A 156 19.00 21.09 0.31
C LEU A 156 19.43 22.49 0.74
N GLU A 157 20.55 23.02 0.22
CA GLU A 157 21.04 24.37 0.53
C GLU A 157 20.39 25.42 -0.38
N SER A 158 20.37 25.18 -1.68
CA SER A 158 19.88 26.14 -2.68
C SER A 158 18.39 26.01 -2.96
N GLY A 159 17.76 24.86 -2.64
CA GLY A 159 16.37 24.55 -2.99
C GLY A 159 16.15 24.30 -4.49
N VAL A 160 17.22 24.02 -5.26
CA VAL A 160 17.13 23.76 -6.68
C VAL A 160 16.86 22.29 -6.93
N GLU A 161 15.75 21.99 -7.58
CA GLU A 161 15.40 20.66 -8.06
C GLU A 161 15.98 20.42 -9.47
N GLU A 162 16.55 19.25 -9.68
CA GLU A 162 17.17 18.84 -10.93
C GLU A 162 16.77 17.42 -11.30
N HIS A 163 16.37 17.20 -12.55
CA HIS A 163 16.14 15.89 -13.12
C HIS A 163 17.49 15.21 -13.40
N LEU A 164 17.68 14.00 -12.89
CA LEU A 164 18.94 13.26 -13.02
C LEU A 164 18.90 12.19 -14.11
N ALA A 165 17.80 11.45 -14.20
CA ALA A 165 17.64 10.34 -15.15
C ALA A 165 16.18 9.97 -15.36
N ASP A 166 15.86 9.40 -16.53
CA ASP A 166 14.61 8.70 -16.77
C ASP A 166 14.71 7.26 -16.25
N LEU A 167 13.67 6.82 -15.56
CA LEU A 167 13.58 5.47 -15.00
C LEU A 167 12.58 4.63 -15.81
N THR A 168 12.89 3.36 -16.01
CA THR A 168 12.04 2.42 -16.76
C THR A 168 10.93 1.80 -15.90
N ASP A 169 10.99 2.01 -14.58
CA ASP A 169 10.04 1.47 -13.62
C ASP A 169 10.04 2.36 -12.35
N GLN A 170 9.00 2.24 -11.53
CA GLN A 170 8.95 2.95 -10.25
C GLN A 170 9.95 2.31 -9.27
N PRO A 171 10.85 3.09 -8.65
CA PRO A 171 11.78 2.53 -7.70
C PRO A 171 11.10 2.18 -6.38
N SER A 172 11.41 1.01 -5.87
CA SER A 172 11.06 0.59 -4.50
C SER A 172 12.20 0.80 -3.52
N VAL A 173 13.40 1.07 -4.00
CA VAL A 173 14.59 1.35 -3.20
C VAL A 173 15.40 2.47 -3.84
N LEU A 174 15.68 3.51 -3.04
CA LEU A 174 16.75 4.48 -3.28
C LEU A 174 17.73 4.40 -2.10
N TYR A 175 19.01 4.33 -2.41
CA TYR A 175 20.06 4.35 -1.40
C TYR A 175 21.33 4.97 -2.00
N ALA A 176 21.96 5.90 -1.30
CA ALA A 176 23.20 6.52 -1.73
C ALA A 176 24.32 6.30 -0.71
N SER A 177 25.49 5.93 -1.18
CA SER A 177 26.69 5.76 -0.40
C SER A 177 27.93 5.83 -1.31
N LYS A 178 29.07 6.33 -0.82
CA LYS A 178 30.37 6.32 -1.52
C LYS A 178 30.30 6.85 -2.96
N ASN A 179 29.57 7.97 -3.17
CA ASN A 179 29.33 8.56 -4.49
C ASN A 179 28.63 7.63 -5.49
N ARG A 180 27.78 6.74 -5.00
CA ARG A 180 26.89 5.90 -5.80
C ARG A 180 25.47 6.06 -5.33
N LEU A 181 24.54 6.01 -6.26
CA LEU A 181 23.10 5.96 -6.01
C LEU A 181 22.55 4.66 -6.57
N TYR A 182 22.02 3.84 -5.70
CA TYR A 182 21.41 2.56 -6.01
C TYR A 182 19.92 2.76 -6.19
N VAL A 183 19.40 2.33 -7.33
CA VAL A 183 17.98 2.46 -7.71
C VAL A 183 17.46 1.10 -8.11
N LYS A 184 16.47 0.59 -7.37
CA LYS A 184 15.82 -0.68 -7.68
C LYS A 184 14.31 -0.49 -7.77
N GLY A 185 13.71 -0.94 -8.87
CA GLY A 185 12.29 -1.15 -9.08
C GLY A 185 11.98 -2.62 -9.32
N TYR A 186 10.75 -2.94 -9.70
CA TYR A 186 10.33 -4.31 -9.98
C TYR A 186 11.12 -4.91 -11.16
N ASN A 187 11.23 -4.15 -12.28
CA ASN A 187 11.97 -4.56 -13.49
C ASN A 187 13.25 -3.75 -13.72
N MET A 188 13.70 -3.02 -12.72
CA MET A 188 14.83 -2.11 -12.84
C MET A 188 15.81 -2.32 -11.69
N ASN A 189 17.10 -2.36 -12.04
CA ASN A 189 18.19 -2.41 -11.07
C ASN A 189 19.38 -1.66 -11.66
N VAL A 190 19.59 -0.42 -11.25
CA VAL A 190 20.58 0.50 -11.82
C VAL A 190 21.41 1.13 -10.71
N ILE A 191 22.69 1.38 -11.01
CA ILE A 191 23.60 2.09 -10.12
C ILE A 191 24.12 3.30 -10.87
N TYR A 192 23.84 4.47 -10.34
CA TYR A 192 24.45 5.72 -10.85
C TYR A 192 25.69 6.05 -10.05
N THR A 193 26.76 6.43 -10.75
CA THR A 193 27.90 7.12 -10.12
C THR A 193 27.54 8.58 -9.95
N LEU A 194 27.89 9.16 -8.79
CA LEU A 194 27.64 10.57 -8.49
C LEU A 194 28.94 11.38 -8.63
N ASP A 195 28.84 12.57 -9.18
CA ASP A 195 29.93 13.55 -9.20
C ASP A 195 30.04 14.27 -7.84
N GLU A 196 30.96 15.24 -7.74
CA GLU A 196 31.19 16.03 -6.54
C GLU A 196 29.98 16.90 -6.12
N ASN A 197 29.04 17.14 -7.02
CA ASN A 197 27.81 17.90 -6.78
C ASN A 197 26.60 16.97 -6.52
N GLY A 198 26.82 15.65 -6.45
CA GLY A 198 25.76 14.66 -6.25
C GLY A 198 24.89 14.42 -7.49
N LYS A 199 25.36 14.78 -8.69
CA LYS A 199 24.66 14.53 -9.95
C LYS A 199 25.12 13.22 -10.57
N THR A 200 24.27 12.61 -11.37
CA THR A 200 24.62 11.38 -12.09
C THR A 200 25.72 11.67 -13.11
N ALA A 201 26.86 11.01 -12.95
CA ALA A 201 28.03 11.13 -13.83
C ALA A 201 28.19 9.91 -14.76
N GLY A 202 27.51 8.81 -14.46
CA GLY A 202 27.51 7.58 -15.25
C GLY A 202 26.58 6.54 -14.65
N GLU A 203 26.30 5.50 -15.44
CA GLU A 203 25.47 4.36 -15.05
C GLU A 203 26.31 3.09 -15.04
N LEU A 204 26.13 2.28 -14.03
CA LEU A 204 26.72 0.96 -13.91
C LEU A 204 25.62 -0.08 -13.84
N SER A 205 25.69 -1.11 -14.68
CA SER A 205 24.85 -2.29 -14.48
C SER A 205 25.36 -3.08 -13.28
N PRO A 206 24.48 -3.68 -12.46
CA PRO A 206 24.90 -4.59 -11.38
C PRO A 206 25.84 -5.70 -11.86
N SER A 207 25.66 -6.18 -13.09
CA SER A 207 26.54 -7.16 -13.73
C SER A 207 27.92 -6.65 -14.13
N ASP A 208 28.08 -5.32 -14.25
CA ASP A 208 29.34 -4.69 -14.63
C ASP A 208 30.20 -4.27 -13.42
N THR A 209 29.71 -4.58 -12.22
CA THR A 209 30.40 -4.21 -10.99
C THR A 209 31.47 -5.25 -10.61
N ILE A 210 32.44 -4.81 -9.84
CA ILE A 210 33.57 -5.63 -9.36
C ILE A 210 33.19 -6.67 -8.29
N TYR A 211 31.92 -6.80 -7.98
CA TYR A 211 31.41 -7.57 -6.84
C TYR A 211 31.07 -9.03 -7.15
N GLY A 212 31.65 -9.57 -8.21
CA GLY A 212 31.55 -10.99 -8.53
C GLY A 212 30.32 -11.38 -9.38
N GLU A 213 30.28 -12.64 -9.74
CA GLU A 213 29.20 -13.26 -10.51
C GLU A 213 28.20 -13.90 -9.54
N ILE A 214 26.90 -13.87 -9.89
CA ILE A 214 25.90 -14.65 -9.15
C ILE A 214 26.31 -16.11 -9.18
N PRO A 215 26.34 -16.83 -8.04
CA PRO A 215 26.73 -18.22 -7.97
C PRO A 215 25.98 -19.10 -8.96
N ALA A 216 26.65 -20.10 -9.51
CA ALA A 216 26.05 -21.05 -10.45
C ALA A 216 24.84 -21.75 -9.81
N GLY A 217 23.71 -21.75 -10.51
CA GLY A 217 22.45 -22.32 -10.02
C GLY A 217 21.53 -21.35 -9.27
N CYS A 218 21.97 -20.10 -9.05
CA CYS A 218 21.13 -19.04 -8.52
C CYS A 218 20.50 -18.22 -9.65
N SER A 219 19.27 -17.80 -9.49
CA SER A 219 18.50 -17.13 -10.56
C SER A 219 18.55 -15.62 -10.45
N GLU A 220 18.55 -15.07 -9.24
CA GLU A 220 18.45 -13.63 -9.00
C GLU A 220 18.94 -13.24 -7.60
N LEU A 221 19.08 -11.94 -7.36
CA LEU A 221 19.39 -11.39 -6.06
C LEU A 221 18.17 -11.47 -5.13
N PHE A 222 18.41 -11.88 -3.90
CA PHE A 222 17.36 -11.93 -2.88
C PHE A 222 17.04 -10.53 -2.39
N ASN A 223 15.86 -10.03 -2.73
CA ASN A 223 15.28 -8.75 -2.27
C ASN A 223 16.20 -7.51 -2.36
N GLY A 224 17.18 -7.47 -3.29
CA GLY A 224 18.08 -6.34 -3.24
C GLY A 224 18.92 -6.06 -4.48
N ILE A 225 19.86 -5.14 -4.29
CA ILE A 225 20.86 -4.70 -5.27
C ILE A 225 22.21 -5.27 -4.84
N LEU A 226 22.79 -6.12 -5.66
CA LEU A 226 24.04 -6.81 -5.34
C LEU A 226 25.15 -5.91 -4.78
N PRO A 227 25.51 -4.78 -5.42
CA PRO A 227 26.58 -3.92 -4.90
C PRO A 227 26.24 -3.30 -3.54
N TYR A 228 24.99 -2.96 -3.30
CA TYR A 228 24.54 -2.46 -2.00
C TYR A 228 24.85 -3.48 -0.89
N TYR A 229 24.45 -4.74 -1.06
CA TYR A 229 24.72 -5.78 -0.06
C TYR A 229 26.18 -6.06 0.11
N THR A 230 26.95 -6.20 -0.97
CA THR A 230 28.38 -6.50 -0.90
C THR A 230 29.18 -5.37 -0.28
N GLU A 231 28.82 -4.11 -0.54
CA GLU A 231 29.47 -2.95 0.09
C GLU A 231 29.10 -2.77 1.55
N GLN A 232 27.83 -2.99 1.88
CA GLN A 232 27.35 -2.79 3.25
C GLN A 232 27.65 -3.98 4.17
N PHE A 233 27.47 -5.20 3.68
CA PHE A 233 27.53 -6.40 4.53
C PHE A 233 28.77 -7.26 4.28
N GLY A 234 29.46 -7.11 3.14
CA GLY A 234 30.61 -7.92 2.78
C GLY A 234 30.26 -9.33 2.25
N TYR A 235 28.99 -9.61 2.00
CA TYR A 235 28.47 -10.83 1.40
C TYR A 235 27.27 -10.51 0.49
N MET A 236 26.93 -11.47 -0.39
CA MET A 236 25.75 -11.32 -1.25
C MET A 236 24.69 -12.35 -0.91
N PRO A 237 23.45 -11.91 -0.61
CA PRO A 237 22.29 -12.78 -0.58
C PRO A 237 21.70 -12.92 -1.98
N VAL A 238 21.59 -14.15 -2.45
CA VAL A 238 20.99 -14.49 -3.74
C VAL A 238 19.92 -15.57 -3.57
N GLN A 239 19.06 -15.72 -4.55
CA GLN A 239 17.98 -16.68 -4.53
C GLN A 239 18.27 -17.78 -5.57
N ASN A 240 18.12 -19.04 -5.18
CA ASN A 240 17.88 -20.09 -6.15
C ASN A 240 16.36 -20.27 -6.33
N GLU A 241 15.90 -21.29 -7.05
CA GLU A 241 14.47 -21.51 -7.30
C GLU A 241 13.66 -21.78 -6.01
N THR A 242 14.32 -22.15 -4.92
CA THR A 242 13.63 -22.65 -3.70
C THR A 242 14.05 -21.99 -2.39
N CYS A 243 15.27 -21.45 -2.28
CA CYS A 243 15.78 -20.94 -1.00
C CYS A 243 16.77 -19.77 -1.13
N LEU A 244 17.08 -19.14 0.00
CA LEU A 244 18.14 -18.15 0.13
C LEU A 244 19.51 -18.82 0.00
N VAL A 245 20.41 -18.20 -0.73
CA VAL A 245 21.84 -18.55 -0.82
C VAL A 245 22.67 -17.37 -0.34
N ILE A 246 23.60 -17.61 0.57
CA ILE A 246 24.59 -16.63 1.00
C ILE A 246 25.92 -16.98 0.36
N ALA A 247 26.53 -16.04 -0.34
CA ALA A 247 27.84 -16.19 -0.95
C ALA A 247 28.79 -15.06 -0.47
N ASP A 248 30.09 -15.27 -0.61
CA ASP A 248 31.05 -14.20 -0.39
C ASP A 248 30.85 -13.07 -1.43
N ALA A 249 31.38 -11.88 -1.17
CA ALA A 249 31.16 -10.71 -2.03
C ALA A 249 31.60 -10.91 -3.49
N ASP A 250 32.51 -11.86 -3.76
CA ASP A 250 32.97 -12.23 -5.10
C ASP A 250 32.18 -13.41 -5.73
N GLY A 251 31.07 -13.82 -5.10
CA GLY A 251 30.24 -14.94 -5.54
C GLY A 251 30.78 -16.31 -5.17
N SER A 252 31.94 -16.41 -4.51
CA SER A 252 32.53 -17.68 -4.09
C SER A 252 31.84 -18.25 -2.83
N HIS A 253 32.07 -19.52 -2.56
CA HIS A 253 31.56 -20.24 -1.38
C HIS A 253 30.05 -20.11 -1.14
N PRO A 254 29.17 -20.39 -2.12
CA PRO A 254 27.75 -20.34 -1.93
C PRO A 254 27.26 -21.37 -0.90
N ARG A 255 26.38 -20.97 -0.01
CA ARG A 255 25.80 -21.80 1.05
C ARG A 255 24.27 -21.63 1.02
N GLU A 256 23.57 -22.72 0.81
CA GLU A 256 22.11 -22.74 0.77
C GLU A 256 21.51 -22.74 2.17
N ILE A 257 20.48 -21.92 2.39
CA ILE A 257 19.69 -21.82 3.62
C ILE A 257 18.29 -22.36 3.29
N SER A 258 18.13 -23.67 3.36
CA SER A 258 16.95 -24.38 2.83
C SER A 258 15.62 -24.08 3.55
N ASP A 259 15.66 -23.57 4.76
CA ASP A 259 14.48 -23.19 5.53
C ASP A 259 14.00 -21.73 5.28
N ILE A 260 14.77 -20.95 4.52
CA ILE A 260 14.39 -19.60 4.11
C ILE A 260 14.02 -19.62 2.63
N THR A 261 12.72 -19.48 2.37
CA THR A 261 12.16 -19.44 1.02
C THR A 261 11.98 -18.01 0.53
N ASN A 262 11.63 -17.84 -0.73
CA ASN A 262 11.33 -16.53 -1.32
C ASN A 262 10.12 -15.80 -0.68
N THR A 263 9.31 -16.50 0.11
CA THR A 263 8.19 -15.93 0.86
C THR A 263 8.56 -15.55 2.30
N SER A 264 9.77 -15.89 2.77
CA SER A 264 10.21 -15.55 4.10
C SER A 264 10.58 -14.08 4.20
N SER A 265 10.19 -13.43 5.29
CA SER A 265 10.68 -12.07 5.62
C SER A 265 12.09 -12.17 6.16
N VAL A 266 13.04 -11.46 5.54
CA VAL A 266 14.45 -11.49 5.92
C VAL A 266 14.99 -10.06 6.03
N LEU A 267 15.82 -9.82 7.05
CA LEU A 267 16.54 -8.58 7.25
C LEU A 267 18.03 -8.88 7.41
N PHE A 268 18.88 -8.21 6.63
CA PHE A 268 20.33 -8.45 6.60
C PHE A 268 21.07 -7.44 7.47
N ALA A 269 22.14 -7.91 8.10
CA ALA A 269 23.11 -7.13 8.84
C ALA A 269 24.53 -7.62 8.54
N LYS A 270 25.57 -6.96 9.06
CA LYS A 270 26.97 -7.22 8.71
C LYS A 270 27.41 -8.68 8.97
N ASP A 271 27.12 -9.20 10.15
CA ASP A 271 27.60 -10.51 10.59
C ASP A 271 26.48 -11.54 10.75
N ALA A 272 25.24 -11.12 10.56
CA ALA A 272 24.05 -11.91 10.77
C ALA A 272 22.93 -11.51 9.81
N PHE A 273 21.96 -12.37 9.66
CA PHE A 273 20.67 -12.02 9.09
C PHE A 273 19.56 -12.62 9.94
N PHE A 274 18.41 -12.00 9.87
CA PHE A 274 17.23 -12.37 10.64
C PHE A 274 16.15 -12.83 9.72
N ALA A 275 15.42 -13.89 10.11
CA ALA A 275 14.33 -14.42 9.29
C ALA A 275 13.13 -14.77 10.16
N LEU A 276 11.93 -14.52 9.63
CA LEU A 276 10.67 -14.99 10.19
C LEU A 276 10.27 -16.28 9.51
N LEU A 277 10.07 -17.31 10.31
CA LEU A 277 9.60 -18.62 9.88
C LEU A 277 8.31 -18.98 10.61
N ARG A 278 7.47 -19.81 10.00
CA ARG A 278 6.29 -20.36 10.69
C ARG A 278 6.55 -21.79 11.13
N ASP A 279 6.17 -22.09 12.37
CA ASP A 279 6.20 -23.46 12.87
C ASP A 279 4.97 -24.27 12.41
N GLY A 280 4.95 -25.57 12.71
CA GLY A 280 3.82 -26.46 12.38
C GLY A 280 2.52 -26.15 13.13
N ASN A 281 2.52 -25.27 14.12
CA ASN A 281 1.35 -24.81 14.88
C ASN A 281 0.84 -23.45 14.42
N GLY A 282 1.53 -22.82 13.45
CA GLY A 282 1.19 -21.52 12.94
C GLY A 282 1.85 -20.34 13.66
N ASN A 283 2.67 -20.59 14.71
CA ASN A 283 3.41 -19.52 15.38
C ASN A 283 4.49 -18.96 14.47
N THR A 284 4.74 -17.66 14.60
CA THR A 284 5.83 -16.97 13.95
C THR A 284 7.06 -17.00 14.84
N GLN A 285 8.17 -17.51 14.30
CA GLN A 285 9.46 -17.63 14.96
C GLN A 285 10.47 -16.70 14.29
N CYS A 286 11.12 -15.85 15.07
CA CYS A 286 12.20 -14.99 14.63
C CYS A 286 13.54 -15.62 14.95
N TYR A 287 14.34 -15.89 13.92
CA TYR A 287 15.66 -16.48 14.05
C TYR A 287 16.75 -15.49 13.62
N ARG A 288 17.87 -15.54 14.33
CA ARG A 288 19.15 -14.99 13.94
C ARG A 288 20.03 -16.08 13.33
N TYR A 289 20.60 -15.84 12.18
CA TYR A 289 21.55 -16.69 11.50
C TYR A 289 22.94 -16.02 11.49
N GLU A 290 23.99 -16.84 11.66
CA GLU A 290 25.36 -16.35 11.50
C GLU A 290 25.77 -16.38 10.03
N VAL A 291 26.22 -15.25 9.47
CA VAL A 291 26.70 -15.22 8.07
C VAL A 291 27.87 -16.18 7.83
N SER A 292 28.79 -16.30 8.82
CA SER A 292 29.95 -17.19 8.73
C SER A 292 29.59 -18.66 8.81
N ASP A 293 28.49 -19.03 9.44
CA ASP A 293 27.99 -20.40 9.62
C ASP A 293 26.46 -20.41 9.59
N PRO A 294 25.83 -20.36 8.41
CA PRO A 294 24.38 -20.24 8.29
C PRO A 294 23.58 -21.46 8.80
N GLU A 295 24.22 -22.57 9.07
CA GLU A 295 23.57 -23.71 9.75
C GLU A 295 23.35 -23.41 11.24
N LYS A 296 24.12 -22.46 11.80
CA LYS A 296 23.96 -22.01 13.17
C LYS A 296 22.91 -20.90 13.23
N ARG A 297 21.79 -21.22 13.84
CA ARG A 297 20.72 -20.25 14.11
C ARG A 297 20.34 -20.20 15.57
N THR A 298 19.92 -19.05 16.03
CA THR A 298 19.44 -18.79 17.38
C THR A 298 17.99 -18.33 17.30
N LEU A 299 17.08 -18.99 18.04
CA LEU A 299 15.72 -18.49 18.18
C LEU A 299 15.75 -17.26 19.09
N LEU A 300 15.33 -16.12 18.55
CA LEU A 300 15.26 -14.85 19.28
C LEU A 300 13.90 -14.62 19.92
N TYR A 301 12.82 -14.97 19.22
CA TYR A 301 11.46 -14.67 19.67
C TYR A 301 10.45 -15.60 18.98
N GLU A 302 9.37 -15.91 19.69
CA GLU A 302 8.26 -16.71 19.16
C GLU A 302 6.94 -16.10 19.64
N THR A 303 5.96 -15.99 18.74
CA THR A 303 4.62 -15.47 19.03
C THR A 303 3.58 -16.13 18.14
N ALA A 304 2.32 -16.17 18.61
CA ALA A 304 1.18 -16.55 17.76
C ALA A 304 0.72 -15.40 16.86
N GLU A 305 1.17 -14.18 17.14
CA GLU A 305 0.78 -12.99 16.40
C GLU A 305 1.55 -12.83 15.08
N ASN A 306 1.01 -12.00 14.19
CA ASN A 306 1.69 -11.62 12.98
C ASN A 306 2.71 -10.54 13.28
N ILE A 307 3.98 -10.83 13.02
CA ILE A 307 5.08 -9.89 13.19
C ILE A 307 5.79 -9.61 11.86
N SER A 308 6.38 -8.44 11.75
CA SER A 308 7.24 -8.02 10.65
C SER A 308 8.58 -7.54 11.18
N LEU A 309 9.65 -7.82 10.42
CA LEU A 309 10.98 -7.26 10.69
C LEU A 309 10.99 -5.80 10.22
N VAL A 310 11.40 -4.87 11.07
CA VAL A 310 11.41 -3.44 10.73
C VAL A 310 12.84 -2.92 10.57
N GLN A 311 13.66 -3.08 11.60
CA GLN A 311 15.01 -2.52 11.62
C GLN A 311 15.92 -3.32 12.55
N TYR A 312 17.22 -3.35 12.26
CA TYR A 312 18.25 -3.81 13.17
C TYR A 312 19.25 -2.69 13.42
N GLN A 313 19.55 -2.42 14.67
CA GLN A 313 20.56 -1.44 15.08
C GLN A 313 21.16 -1.78 16.46
N ASP A 314 22.47 -1.65 16.58
CA ASP A 314 23.21 -1.69 17.85
C ASP A 314 22.90 -2.92 18.73
N GLY A 315 22.74 -4.10 18.10
CA GLY A 315 22.46 -5.36 18.80
C GLY A 315 20.99 -5.59 19.12
N TYR A 316 20.09 -4.71 18.67
CA TYR A 316 18.65 -4.85 18.83
C TYR A 316 17.95 -5.01 17.50
N LEU A 317 16.95 -5.88 17.50
CA LEU A 317 16.00 -6.06 16.40
C LEU A 317 14.67 -5.42 16.77
N TYR A 318 14.16 -4.60 15.89
CA TYR A 318 12.87 -3.93 16.04
C TYR A 318 11.84 -4.67 15.18
N LEU A 319 10.72 -4.96 15.81
CA LEU A 319 9.62 -5.74 15.24
C LEU A 319 8.35 -4.91 15.29
N MET A 320 7.49 -5.08 14.30
CA MET A 320 6.12 -4.61 14.34
C MET A 320 5.21 -5.82 14.49
N GLU A 321 4.34 -5.81 15.49
CA GLU A 321 3.29 -6.79 15.69
C GLU A 321 1.95 -6.16 15.31
N ASN A 322 1.23 -6.79 14.41
CA ASN A 322 -0.08 -6.35 14.00
C ASN A 322 -1.15 -7.17 14.74
N GLN A 323 -1.88 -6.51 15.62
CA GLN A 323 -3.01 -7.07 16.36
C GLN A 323 -4.36 -6.72 15.73
N ALA A 324 -4.36 -6.19 14.50
CA ALA A 324 -5.58 -5.87 13.78
C ALA A 324 -6.45 -7.12 13.63
N SER A 325 -7.67 -7.05 14.13
CA SER A 325 -8.70 -8.00 13.81
C SER A 325 -9.48 -7.50 12.58
N GLN A 326 -10.10 -8.39 11.82
CA GLN A 326 -10.97 -8.01 10.69
C GLN A 326 -12.19 -7.15 11.11
N THR A 327 -12.37 -6.90 12.40
CA THR A 327 -13.55 -6.27 13.00
C THR A 327 -13.26 -5.06 13.86
N SER A 328 -11.99 -4.63 13.95
CA SER A 328 -11.61 -3.50 14.80
C SER A 328 -10.57 -2.63 14.10
N THR A 329 -10.49 -1.38 14.53
CA THR A 329 -9.32 -0.54 14.31
C THR A 329 -8.07 -1.31 14.71
N GLY A 330 -7.05 -1.29 13.88
CA GLY A 330 -5.80 -2.03 14.10
C GLY A 330 -5.02 -1.45 15.27
N GLU A 331 -4.34 -2.31 15.99
CA GLU A 331 -3.32 -1.92 16.95
C GLU A 331 -1.96 -2.44 16.45
N PHE A 332 -1.00 -1.54 16.26
CA PHE A 332 0.36 -1.89 15.85
C PHE A 332 1.31 -1.64 17.02
N LEU A 333 2.01 -2.71 17.42
CA LEU A 333 2.96 -2.67 18.50
C LEU A 333 4.38 -2.71 17.95
N PHE A 334 5.14 -1.64 18.11
CA PHE A 334 6.56 -1.66 17.83
C PHE A 334 7.33 -2.13 19.05
N LYS A 335 8.07 -3.21 18.88
CA LYS A 335 8.78 -3.93 19.96
C LYS A 335 10.27 -3.96 19.68
N ARG A 336 11.05 -4.06 20.74
CA ARG A 336 12.51 -4.26 20.68
C ARG A 336 12.86 -5.58 21.33
N ILE A 337 13.76 -6.33 20.70
CA ILE A 337 14.34 -7.55 21.29
C ILE A 337 15.86 -7.54 21.13
N ALA A 338 16.58 -8.14 22.07
CA ALA A 338 18.00 -8.37 21.91
C ALA A 338 18.27 -9.34 20.74
N ALA A 339 19.25 -9.04 19.92
CA ALA A 339 19.50 -9.74 18.66
C ALA A 339 20.95 -10.21 18.50
N ASP A 340 21.73 -10.27 19.59
CA ASP A 340 23.08 -10.83 19.58
C ASP A 340 23.06 -12.38 19.57
N ALA A 341 24.23 -12.98 19.39
CA ALA A 341 24.37 -14.43 19.29
C ALA A 341 24.05 -15.20 20.60
N GLU A 342 24.01 -14.49 21.72
CA GLU A 342 23.77 -15.04 23.06
C GLU A 342 22.35 -14.67 23.57
N ALA A 343 21.54 -14.03 22.73
CA ALA A 343 20.18 -13.63 23.10
C ALA A 343 19.33 -14.82 23.53
N ASP A 344 18.55 -14.62 24.59
CA ASP A 344 17.67 -15.63 25.15
C ASP A 344 16.21 -15.36 24.77
N ALA A 345 15.57 -16.31 24.08
CA ALA A 345 14.21 -16.14 23.60
C ALA A 345 13.18 -15.87 24.72
N ALA A 346 13.39 -16.43 25.93
CA ALA A 346 12.49 -16.20 27.07
C ALA A 346 12.66 -14.79 27.65
N ALA A 347 13.90 -14.27 27.65
CA ALA A 347 14.18 -12.88 28.02
C ALA A 347 13.57 -11.92 27.01
N ASN A 348 13.74 -12.19 25.71
CA ASN A 348 13.15 -11.43 24.63
C ASN A 348 11.61 -11.45 24.68
N ALA A 349 10.99 -12.59 24.98
CA ALA A 349 9.55 -12.67 25.14
C ALA A 349 9.04 -11.83 26.30
N ALA A 350 9.84 -11.69 27.38
CA ALA A 350 9.51 -10.81 28.49
C ALA A 350 9.69 -9.32 28.15
N GLU A 351 10.75 -8.97 27.40
CA GLU A 351 11.00 -7.61 26.92
C GLU A 351 9.93 -7.18 25.90
N ALA A 352 9.56 -8.06 24.98
CA ALA A 352 8.55 -7.83 23.95
C ALA A 352 7.11 -7.68 24.49
N GLN A 353 6.86 -7.93 25.76
CA GLN A 353 5.59 -7.59 26.41
C GLN A 353 5.40 -6.06 26.54
N ASN A 354 6.49 -5.30 26.47
CA ASN A 354 6.45 -3.85 26.54
C ASN A 354 6.71 -3.27 25.13
N ALA A 355 5.68 -2.73 24.50
CA ALA A 355 5.85 -2.03 23.24
C ALA A 355 6.63 -0.72 23.43
N LEU A 356 7.54 -0.42 22.52
CA LEU A 356 8.16 0.91 22.42
C LEU A 356 7.13 1.95 22.01
N PHE A 357 6.35 1.63 20.99
CA PHE A 357 5.21 2.42 20.57
C PHE A 357 4.01 1.50 20.43
N THR A 358 2.87 2.00 20.84
CA THR A 358 1.56 1.51 20.48
C THR A 358 0.96 2.52 19.55
N VAL A 359 0.56 2.09 18.36
CA VAL A 359 -0.17 2.92 17.40
C VAL A 359 -1.55 2.32 17.34
N GLU A 360 -2.51 3.01 17.90
CA GLU A 360 -3.93 2.68 17.79
C GLU A 360 -4.49 3.46 16.62
N GLU A 361 -5.13 2.76 15.68
CA GLU A 361 -5.91 3.42 14.64
C GLU A 361 -7.18 3.98 15.29
N GLU A 362 -7.34 5.28 15.22
CA GLU A 362 -8.58 5.92 15.63
C GLU A 362 -9.65 5.77 14.53
N PRO A 363 -10.93 5.55 14.86
CA PRO A 363 -12.01 5.64 13.88
C PRO A 363 -11.92 6.96 13.12
N GLY A 364 -11.97 6.91 11.81
CA GLY A 364 -11.76 8.07 10.96
C GLY A 364 -10.31 8.37 10.59
N MET A 365 -9.33 7.52 10.97
CA MET A 365 -7.90 7.69 10.66
C MET A 365 -7.25 6.37 10.23
N THR A 366 -8.02 5.43 9.72
CA THR A 366 -7.62 4.02 9.57
C THR A 366 -6.71 3.70 8.38
N ASN A 367 -6.65 4.54 7.35
CA ASN A 367 -5.99 4.17 6.10
C ASN A 367 -4.61 4.79 5.87
N ASP A 368 -4.12 5.62 6.79
CA ASP A 368 -2.86 6.34 6.61
C ASP A 368 -1.63 5.61 7.15
N PHE A 369 -1.83 4.46 7.78
CA PHE A 369 -0.73 3.70 8.34
C PHE A 369 -0.08 2.79 7.30
N SER A 370 0.97 3.27 6.64
CA SER A 370 1.84 2.42 5.84
C SER A 370 2.68 1.52 6.74
N MET A 371 2.46 0.22 6.65
CA MET A 371 3.02 -0.80 7.55
C MET A 371 4.55 -0.78 7.72
N TYR A 372 5.31 -0.11 6.86
CA TYR A 372 6.78 -0.20 6.87
C TYR A 372 7.52 1.13 7.00
N GLY A 373 6.83 2.27 6.85
CA GLY A 373 7.47 3.57 6.71
C GLY A 373 7.51 4.44 7.95
N ASN A 374 6.74 4.09 8.95
CA ASN A 374 6.38 5.01 10.03
C ASN A 374 7.20 4.83 11.31
N PHE A 375 8.18 3.92 11.30
CA PHE A 375 9.06 3.66 12.43
C PHE A 375 10.53 3.71 11.99
N TYR A 376 11.35 4.45 12.74
CA TYR A 376 12.77 4.58 12.48
C TYR A 376 13.56 4.78 13.77
N VAL A 377 14.68 4.09 13.89
CA VAL A 377 15.61 4.24 15.02
C VAL A 377 16.94 4.78 14.50
N THR A 378 17.46 5.77 15.17
CA THR A 378 18.79 6.32 14.91
C THR A 378 19.46 6.73 16.21
N GLY A 379 20.68 6.22 16.44
CA GLY A 379 21.37 6.40 17.72
C GLY A 379 20.50 5.93 18.87
N ASN A 380 20.24 6.83 19.82
CA ASN A 380 19.43 6.53 21.00
C ASN A 380 18.00 7.07 20.92
N GLN A 381 17.50 7.37 19.71
CA GLN A 381 16.15 7.88 19.49
C GLN A 381 15.38 6.96 18.56
N ALA A 382 14.10 6.75 18.89
CA ALA A 382 13.14 6.08 18.05
C ALA A 382 12.00 7.03 17.70
N TYR A 383 11.58 6.98 16.46
CA TYR A 383 10.50 7.80 15.88
C TYR A 383 9.41 6.88 15.37
N CYS A 384 8.15 7.26 15.61
CA CYS A 384 7.01 6.54 15.10
C CYS A 384 5.86 7.51 14.84
N GLN A 385 5.15 7.30 13.73
CA GLN A 385 3.93 8.05 13.47
C GLN A 385 2.87 7.71 14.52
N GLN A 386 2.16 8.72 15.00
CA GLN A 386 1.14 8.61 16.05
C GLN A 386 -0.11 9.36 15.63
N PHE A 387 -1.28 8.81 15.95
CA PHE A 387 -2.57 9.46 15.74
C PHE A 387 -3.07 10.04 17.07
N LYS A 388 -3.63 11.23 17.00
CA LYS A 388 -4.28 11.86 18.15
C LYS A 388 -5.21 12.97 17.70
N ASP A 389 -6.45 12.94 18.18
CA ASP A 389 -7.46 13.99 17.93
C ASP A 389 -7.60 14.30 16.42
N TYR A 390 -7.69 13.28 15.58
CA TYR A 390 -7.72 13.39 14.11
C TYR A 390 -6.50 14.10 13.51
N GLY A 391 -5.37 14.06 14.21
CA GLY A 391 -4.08 14.57 13.75
C GLY A 391 -3.05 13.46 13.64
N VAL A 392 -2.15 13.61 12.67
CA VAL A 392 -0.98 12.74 12.49
C VAL A 392 0.26 13.46 12.99
N TYR A 393 0.96 12.86 13.94
CA TYR A 393 2.14 13.41 14.58
C TYR A 393 3.33 12.48 14.39
N LEU A 394 4.54 13.02 14.46
CA LEU A 394 5.72 12.20 14.68
C LEU A 394 5.97 12.09 16.19
N GLY A 395 5.87 10.88 16.72
CA GLY A 395 6.21 10.57 18.11
C GLY A 395 7.70 10.27 18.25
N GLU A 396 8.35 10.79 19.29
CA GLU A 396 9.74 10.55 19.63
C GLU A 396 9.86 9.85 20.97
N LYS A 397 10.76 8.86 21.06
CA LYS A 397 11.20 8.23 22.32
C LYS A 397 12.69 8.10 22.39
N THR A 398 13.26 8.36 23.58
CA THR A 398 14.62 8.01 23.90
C THR A 398 14.72 6.55 24.33
N LEU A 399 15.67 5.81 23.80
CA LEU A 399 15.84 4.36 24.03
C LEU A 399 16.64 4.02 25.30
N ASP A 400 17.00 5.01 26.12
CA ASP A 400 17.67 4.82 27.39
C ASP A 400 16.74 4.13 28.40
N ASP A 401 17.24 3.09 29.05
CA ASP A 401 16.70 2.36 30.18
C ASP A 401 15.18 2.26 30.30
N ALA A 402 14.63 1.13 29.87
CA ALA A 402 13.23 0.76 30.05
C ALA A 402 12.27 1.87 29.61
N ALA A 403 12.18 2.10 28.33
CA ALA A 403 11.29 3.08 27.68
C ALA A 403 9.82 2.77 27.91
N VAL A 404 9.42 2.74 29.19
CA VAL A 404 8.03 2.67 29.63
C VAL A 404 7.53 4.10 29.75
N GLY A 405 6.73 4.54 28.79
CA GLY A 405 6.15 5.88 28.80
C GLY A 405 5.55 6.24 27.44
N GLU A 406 4.68 7.23 27.44
CA GLU A 406 4.12 7.77 26.21
C GLU A 406 5.21 8.43 25.35
N ALA A 407 5.05 8.40 24.03
CA ALA A 407 5.91 9.12 23.10
C ALA A 407 5.70 10.64 23.27
N THR A 408 6.77 11.41 23.10
CA THR A 408 6.65 12.84 22.96
C THR A 408 6.19 13.15 21.52
N LEU A 409 5.01 13.72 21.37
CA LEU A 409 4.54 14.16 20.06
C LEU A 409 5.28 15.43 19.65
N LEU A 410 5.91 15.39 18.49
CA LEU A 410 6.66 16.53 17.94
C LEU A 410 5.69 17.49 17.24
N GLU A 411 5.90 18.77 17.46
CA GLU A 411 5.21 19.85 16.73
C GLU A 411 6.10 20.38 15.59
N PRO A 412 5.51 20.83 14.48
CA PRO A 412 4.09 20.89 14.18
C PRO A 412 3.50 19.51 13.81
N VAL A 413 2.18 19.38 13.88
CA VAL A 413 1.44 18.22 13.40
C VAL A 413 1.72 17.98 11.92
N LEU A 414 1.88 16.71 11.52
CA LEU A 414 2.12 16.36 10.10
C LEU A 414 0.88 16.62 9.25
N PHE A 415 -0.27 16.29 9.80
CA PHE A 415 -1.57 16.49 9.17
C PHE A 415 -2.64 16.68 10.24
N GLN A 416 -3.66 17.47 9.94
CA GLN A 416 -4.84 17.61 10.77
C GLN A 416 -6.09 17.44 9.91
N SER A 417 -6.85 16.37 10.16
CA SER A 417 -8.09 16.13 9.44
C SER A 417 -9.14 17.20 9.72
N PRO A 418 -9.88 17.66 8.71
CA PRO A 418 -11.04 18.54 8.89
C PRO A 418 -12.15 17.94 9.76
N ILE A 419 -12.17 16.62 9.95
CA ILE A 419 -13.13 15.95 10.85
C ILE A 419 -13.14 16.59 12.23
N ARG A 420 -11.95 16.95 12.75
CA ARG A 420 -11.82 17.61 14.06
C ARG A 420 -12.66 18.87 14.22
N GLU A 421 -12.88 19.62 13.14
CA GLU A 421 -13.69 20.85 13.15
C GLU A 421 -15.18 20.58 12.93
N LEU A 422 -15.51 19.42 12.38
CA LEU A 422 -16.87 19.03 12.04
C LEU A 422 -17.54 18.19 13.12
N GLY A 423 -16.75 17.37 13.84
CA GLY A 423 -17.29 16.45 14.82
C GLY A 423 -16.32 15.29 15.14
N HIS A 424 -16.85 14.10 15.15
CA HIS A 424 -16.09 12.89 15.45
C HIS A 424 -16.62 11.68 14.68
N VAL A 425 -15.83 10.60 14.63
CA VAL A 425 -16.24 9.34 13.99
C VAL A 425 -16.63 8.32 15.06
N GLU A 426 -17.81 7.73 14.89
CA GLU A 426 -18.26 6.59 15.67
C GLU A 426 -18.19 5.32 14.84
N ALA A 427 -17.64 4.26 15.41
CA ALA A 427 -17.55 2.94 14.80
C ALA A 427 -18.47 1.93 15.48
N GLN A 428 -19.00 0.99 14.70
CA GLN A 428 -19.72 -0.17 15.18
C GLN A 428 -19.20 -1.42 14.50
N SER A 429 -18.90 -2.46 15.29
CA SER A 429 -18.52 -3.78 14.80
C SER A 429 -19.48 -4.86 15.24
N GLU A 430 -19.63 -5.89 14.42
CA GLU A 430 -20.50 -7.05 14.74
C GLU A 430 -19.91 -8.33 14.16
N THR A 431 -19.92 -9.40 14.97
CA THR A 431 -19.65 -10.76 14.47
C THR A 431 -20.92 -11.35 13.89
N LEU A 432 -20.87 -11.72 12.62
CA LEU A 432 -21.99 -12.29 11.87
C LEU A 432 -22.09 -13.79 12.14
N LYS A 433 -23.31 -14.29 12.39
CA LYS A 433 -23.57 -15.68 12.77
C LYS A 433 -24.67 -16.31 11.93
N SER A 434 -24.61 -17.65 11.76
CA SER A 434 -25.67 -18.46 11.16
C SER A 434 -27.01 -18.24 11.86
N ALA A 435 -28.11 -18.57 11.17
CA ALA A 435 -29.45 -18.33 11.67
C ALA A 435 -29.76 -19.02 13.03
N ASP A 436 -29.08 -20.11 13.35
CA ASP A 436 -29.18 -20.81 14.63
C ASP A 436 -28.13 -20.32 15.68
N GLY A 437 -27.24 -19.39 15.28
CA GLY A 437 -26.19 -18.80 16.12
C GLY A 437 -25.01 -19.73 16.43
N SER A 438 -24.96 -20.94 15.83
CA SER A 438 -23.96 -21.96 16.15
C SER A 438 -22.62 -21.75 15.46
N ARG A 439 -22.60 -21.05 14.34
CA ARG A 439 -21.42 -20.85 13.51
C ARG A 439 -21.18 -19.37 13.24
N GLU A 440 -19.93 -18.95 13.28
CA GLU A 440 -19.50 -17.65 12.83
C GLU A 440 -19.37 -17.64 11.30
N LEU A 441 -19.98 -16.67 10.66
CA LEU A 441 -19.98 -16.48 9.21
C LEU A 441 -18.96 -15.43 8.77
N GLY A 442 -18.65 -14.49 9.64
CA GLY A 442 -17.76 -13.39 9.35
C GLY A 442 -17.96 -12.20 10.29
N SER A 443 -17.64 -11.03 9.77
CA SER A 443 -17.68 -9.80 10.55
C SER A 443 -18.06 -8.59 9.70
N VAL A 444 -18.57 -7.56 10.37
CA VAL A 444 -18.77 -6.23 9.78
C VAL A 444 -18.25 -5.16 10.72
N TYR A 445 -17.62 -4.15 10.12
CA TYR A 445 -17.16 -2.93 10.77
C TYR A 445 -17.72 -1.74 10.00
N ALA A 446 -18.35 -0.77 10.67
CA ALA A 446 -18.93 0.38 10.01
C ALA A 446 -18.74 1.66 10.82
N GLU A 447 -18.14 2.65 10.20
CA GLU A 447 -17.97 3.99 10.74
C GLU A 447 -19.05 4.95 10.25
N ARG A 448 -19.23 6.03 10.97
CA ARG A 448 -20.01 7.20 10.55
C ARG A 448 -19.42 8.48 11.12
N LEU A 449 -19.44 9.54 10.36
CA LEU A 449 -19.19 10.89 10.87
C LEU A 449 -20.40 11.35 11.69
N VAL A 450 -20.15 11.85 12.88
CA VAL A 450 -21.14 12.53 13.75
C VAL A 450 -20.78 14.00 13.79
N PHE A 451 -21.62 14.84 13.22
CA PHE A 451 -21.43 16.28 13.24
C PHE A 451 -21.76 16.85 14.62
N ASP A 452 -20.86 17.64 15.16
CA ASP A 452 -21.06 18.34 16.44
C ASP A 452 -21.95 19.57 16.26
N GLY A 453 -22.66 19.93 17.33
CA GLY A 453 -23.54 21.10 17.37
C GLY A 453 -25.00 20.76 17.67
N GLU A 454 -25.85 21.76 17.61
CA GLU A 454 -27.28 21.63 17.88
C GLU A 454 -28.09 22.27 16.73
N GLY A 455 -29.27 21.72 16.47
CA GLY A 455 -30.23 22.24 15.49
C GLY A 455 -30.62 21.22 14.43
N ASP A 456 -31.70 21.55 13.72
CA ASP A 456 -32.36 20.66 12.76
C ASP A 456 -31.42 20.25 11.62
N ALA A 457 -30.52 21.12 11.19
CA ALA A 457 -29.56 20.83 10.13
C ALA A 457 -28.53 19.78 10.56
N VAL A 458 -27.95 19.92 11.75
CA VAL A 458 -27.01 18.95 12.31
C VAL A 458 -27.68 17.59 12.53
N GLU A 459 -28.92 17.60 13.04
CA GLU A 459 -29.72 16.38 13.26
C GLU A 459 -29.98 15.67 11.92
N ALA A 460 -30.32 16.41 10.85
CA ALA A 460 -30.55 15.84 9.52
C ALA A 460 -29.29 15.23 8.91
N MET A 461 -28.13 15.87 8.99
CA MET A 461 -26.86 15.34 8.56
C MET A 461 -26.50 14.05 9.34
N ASN A 462 -26.61 14.08 10.66
CA ASN A 462 -26.36 12.95 11.53
C ASN A 462 -27.29 11.77 11.26
N GLN A 463 -28.55 12.04 10.99
CA GLN A 463 -29.52 11.01 10.60
C GLN A 463 -29.08 10.32 9.29
N THR A 464 -28.66 11.08 8.28
CA THR A 464 -28.19 10.53 6.99
C THR A 464 -26.97 9.61 7.19
N MET A 465 -26.00 10.02 7.98
CA MET A 465 -24.81 9.21 8.28
C MET A 465 -25.17 7.97 9.11
N GLN A 466 -26.12 8.07 10.03
CA GLN A 466 -26.61 6.93 10.79
C GLN A 466 -27.36 5.91 9.89
N GLU A 467 -28.14 6.39 8.94
CA GLU A 467 -28.85 5.53 7.96
C GLU A 467 -27.84 4.78 7.07
N LEU A 468 -26.73 5.43 6.65
CA LEU A 468 -25.64 4.79 5.94
C LEU A 468 -25.05 3.64 6.76
N GLN A 469 -24.59 3.90 7.98
CA GLN A 469 -24.02 2.89 8.88
C GLN A 469 -24.99 1.72 9.09
N ALA A 470 -26.25 2.00 9.39
CA ALA A 470 -27.27 0.99 9.60
C ALA A 470 -27.56 0.16 8.34
N SER A 471 -27.49 0.78 7.15
CA SER A 471 -27.69 0.06 5.88
C SER A 471 -26.57 -0.95 5.62
N VAL A 472 -25.30 -0.56 5.89
CA VAL A 472 -24.14 -1.44 5.75
C VAL A 472 -24.22 -2.62 6.71
N LEU A 473 -24.53 -2.39 7.99
CA LEU A 473 -24.70 -3.44 8.98
C LEU A 473 -25.85 -4.40 8.60
N SER A 474 -26.92 -3.88 8.03
CA SER A 474 -28.05 -4.70 7.57
C SER A 474 -27.73 -5.50 6.32
N ALA A 475 -27.02 -4.92 5.35
CA ALA A 475 -26.56 -5.60 4.16
C ALA A 475 -25.63 -6.77 4.54
N ALA A 476 -24.62 -6.52 5.37
CA ALA A 476 -23.68 -7.54 5.82
C ALA A 476 -24.36 -8.74 6.48
N ARG A 477 -25.37 -8.51 7.34
CA ARG A 477 -26.16 -9.60 7.94
C ARG A 477 -26.92 -10.42 6.90
N THR A 478 -27.46 -9.76 5.86
CA THR A 478 -28.23 -10.42 4.82
C THR A 478 -27.32 -11.23 3.90
N ASP A 479 -26.22 -10.63 3.47
CA ASP A 479 -25.32 -11.21 2.47
C ASP A 479 -24.51 -12.37 3.05
N SER A 480 -24.07 -12.27 4.31
CA SER A 480 -23.43 -13.39 5.02
C SER A 480 -24.37 -14.62 5.15
N MET A 481 -25.67 -14.41 5.43
CA MET A 481 -26.63 -15.50 5.51
C MET A 481 -26.97 -16.10 4.14
N ASN A 482 -27.02 -15.28 3.08
CA ASN A 482 -27.21 -15.77 1.72
C ASN A 482 -26.02 -16.64 1.29
N LEU A 483 -24.80 -16.20 1.55
CA LEU A 483 -23.57 -16.95 1.28
C LEU A 483 -23.56 -18.29 2.02
N ASP A 484 -23.95 -18.29 3.31
CA ASP A 484 -24.08 -19.51 4.11
C ASP A 484 -25.07 -20.50 3.52
N THR A 485 -26.21 -20.02 3.01
CA THR A 485 -27.24 -20.83 2.36
C THR A 485 -26.74 -21.43 1.05
N GLU A 486 -26.03 -20.63 0.21
CA GLU A 486 -25.48 -21.09 -1.05
C GLU A 486 -24.41 -22.18 -0.83
N MET A 487 -23.48 -21.97 0.11
CA MET A 487 -22.46 -22.96 0.47
C MET A 487 -23.09 -24.29 1.01
N SER A 488 -24.19 -24.20 1.74
CA SER A 488 -24.88 -25.37 2.26
C SER A 488 -25.58 -26.19 1.19
N ILE A 489 -26.01 -25.54 0.10
CA ILE A 489 -26.65 -26.21 -1.05
C ILE A 489 -25.57 -26.93 -1.89
N ASP A 490 -24.44 -26.29 -2.16
CA ASP A 490 -23.35 -26.88 -2.96
C ASP A 490 -22.79 -28.16 -2.29
N THR A 491 -22.72 -28.20 -0.96
CA THR A 491 -22.27 -29.37 -0.21
C THR A 491 -23.30 -30.51 -0.26
N ALA A 492 -24.60 -30.21 -0.38
CA ALA A 492 -25.66 -31.21 -0.44
C ALA A 492 -25.80 -31.85 -1.84
N GLU A 493 -25.42 -31.16 -2.91
CA GLU A 493 -25.47 -31.67 -4.28
C GLU A 493 -24.22 -32.51 -4.68
N SER A 494 -23.11 -32.42 -3.94
CA SER A 494 -21.86 -33.16 -4.23
C SER A 494 -21.82 -34.60 -3.70
N ASP A 495 -22.86 -35.08 -3.00
CA ASP A 495 -22.90 -36.42 -2.35
C ASP A 495 -23.28 -37.57 -3.31
N GLY A 496 -22.90 -37.50 -4.56
CA GLY A 496 -23.27 -38.49 -5.60
C GLY A 496 -22.13 -39.10 -6.43
N SER A 497 -20.85 -38.81 -6.19
CA SER A 497 -19.73 -39.45 -6.89
C SER A 497 -18.67 -39.97 -5.91
N GLU A 498 -18.54 -41.33 -5.88
CA GLU A 498 -17.44 -42.01 -5.22
C GLU A 498 -16.13 -41.68 -5.94
N GLU A 499 -15.43 -40.64 -5.50
CA GLU A 499 -14.00 -40.42 -5.75
C GLU A 499 -13.27 -40.47 -4.41
N GLU A 500 -12.24 -41.30 -4.30
CA GLU A 500 -11.43 -41.53 -3.12
C GLU A 500 -10.92 -40.19 -2.56
N THR A 501 -11.57 -39.72 -1.52
CA THR A 501 -11.13 -38.55 -0.75
C THR A 501 -9.98 -38.96 0.16
N LEU A 502 -8.79 -38.37 -0.07
CA LEU A 502 -7.79 -38.21 0.96
C LEU A 502 -8.45 -37.54 2.19
N PRO A 503 -8.16 -37.96 3.42
CA PRO A 503 -8.74 -37.38 4.60
C PRO A 503 -8.27 -35.92 4.69
N GLN A 504 -9.12 -34.97 4.29
CA GLN A 504 -9.02 -33.61 4.73
C GLN A 504 -9.39 -33.60 6.22
N GLU A 505 -8.40 -33.30 7.07
CA GLU A 505 -8.70 -32.82 8.41
C GLU A 505 -9.67 -31.66 8.25
N ALA A 506 -10.82 -31.76 8.91
CA ALA A 506 -11.81 -30.70 8.93
C ALA A 506 -11.20 -29.51 9.70
N ASP A 507 -10.46 -28.68 9.01
CA ASP A 507 -10.20 -27.32 9.47
C ASP A 507 -11.57 -26.68 9.66
N ALA A 508 -11.84 -26.21 10.86
CA ALA A 508 -13.02 -25.41 11.14
C ALA A 508 -13.03 -24.29 10.08
N ALA A 509 -14.01 -24.34 9.19
CA ALA A 509 -14.11 -23.41 8.07
C ALA A 509 -13.95 -21.98 8.60
N GLN A 510 -12.88 -21.32 8.20
CA GLN A 510 -12.64 -19.92 8.59
C GLN A 510 -13.82 -19.07 8.11
N PRO A 511 -14.21 -18.03 8.84
CA PRO A 511 -15.26 -17.12 8.40
C PRO A 511 -14.89 -16.54 7.03
N VAL A 512 -15.83 -16.62 6.09
CA VAL A 512 -15.58 -16.32 4.66
C VAL A 512 -16.04 -14.91 4.30
N TYR A 513 -16.84 -14.27 5.19
CA TYR A 513 -17.45 -12.97 4.91
C TYR A 513 -16.82 -11.86 5.75
N SER A 514 -16.50 -10.74 5.13
CA SER A 514 -16.22 -9.50 5.86
C SER A 514 -16.71 -8.28 5.08
N MET A 515 -17.18 -7.28 5.81
CA MET A 515 -17.57 -5.99 5.24
C MET A 515 -17.03 -4.87 6.14
N ALA A 516 -16.44 -3.85 5.53
CA ALA A 516 -16.00 -2.65 6.22
C ALA A 516 -16.56 -1.41 5.53
N LEU A 517 -16.89 -0.40 6.33
CA LEU A 517 -17.16 0.97 5.88
C LEU A 517 -16.31 1.90 6.75
N THR A 518 -15.52 2.74 6.14
CA THR A 518 -14.62 3.66 6.82
C THR A 518 -14.84 5.11 6.38
N ILE A 519 -14.63 6.02 7.31
CA ILE A 519 -14.56 7.48 7.08
C ILE A 519 -13.09 7.85 7.19
N ASP A 520 -12.36 7.80 6.08
CA ASP A 520 -10.91 7.95 6.07
C ASP A 520 -10.48 9.40 6.32
N GLY A 521 -9.79 9.63 7.41
CA GLY A 521 -9.49 10.95 7.97
C GLY A 521 -8.91 11.99 7.05
N ASP A 522 -8.07 11.61 6.11
CA ASP A 522 -7.44 12.55 5.20
C ASP A 522 -8.32 12.85 3.98
N ASP A 523 -9.00 11.82 3.48
CA ASP A 523 -9.81 11.88 2.27
C ASP A 523 -11.31 11.95 2.57
N ALA A 524 -11.70 11.86 3.84
CA ALA A 524 -13.10 11.85 4.25
C ALA A 524 -13.83 13.14 3.88
N ILE A 525 -13.13 14.25 3.88
CA ILE A 525 -13.72 15.57 3.58
C ILE A 525 -13.09 16.10 2.30
N THR A 526 -13.77 15.88 1.18
CA THR A 526 -13.29 16.28 -0.15
C THR A 526 -13.57 17.74 -0.48
N TYR A 527 -14.54 18.35 0.24
CA TYR A 527 -14.86 19.77 0.14
C TYR A 527 -15.43 20.28 1.47
N LEU A 528 -14.99 21.44 1.89
CA LEU A 528 -15.51 22.12 3.09
C LEU A 528 -15.44 23.64 2.93
N ASP A 529 -16.59 24.30 3.08
CA ASP A 529 -16.69 25.76 3.24
C ASP A 529 -17.76 26.12 4.28
N ASP A 530 -18.13 27.39 4.36
CA ASP A 530 -19.14 27.87 5.32
C ASP A 530 -20.53 27.29 5.04
N HIS A 531 -20.83 26.94 3.79
CA HIS A 531 -22.14 26.52 3.32
C HIS A 531 -22.27 25.03 3.05
N TYR A 532 -21.19 24.38 2.61
CA TYR A 532 -21.23 23.00 2.15
C TYR A 532 -20.13 22.15 2.77
N VAL A 533 -20.45 20.87 2.95
CA VAL A 533 -19.46 19.85 3.29
C VAL A 533 -19.71 18.61 2.42
N CYS A 534 -18.65 18.05 1.88
CA CYS A 534 -18.71 16.79 1.14
C CYS A 534 -17.94 15.72 1.90
N VAL A 535 -18.67 14.67 2.32
CA VAL A 535 -18.14 13.54 3.09
C VAL A 535 -17.99 12.33 2.18
N ARG A 536 -16.83 11.70 2.19
CA ARG A 536 -16.54 10.43 1.53
C ARG A 536 -16.59 9.29 2.53
N ALA A 537 -17.22 8.19 2.14
CA ALA A 537 -17.22 6.93 2.86
C ALA A 537 -16.74 5.82 1.92
N ASP A 538 -15.68 5.12 2.30
CA ASP A 538 -15.12 4.00 1.56
C ASP A 538 -15.53 2.68 2.18
N GLY A 539 -15.87 1.70 1.36
CA GLY A 539 -16.25 0.40 1.83
C GLY A 539 -15.56 -0.73 1.07
N TYR A 540 -15.53 -1.88 1.69
CA TYR A 540 -14.95 -3.09 1.13
C TYR A 540 -15.74 -4.31 1.58
N GLU A 541 -16.20 -5.13 0.65
CA GLU A 541 -16.92 -6.37 0.92
C GLU A 541 -16.09 -7.55 0.40
N TYR A 542 -15.85 -8.53 1.26
CA TYR A 542 -15.22 -9.79 0.91
C TYR A 542 -16.15 -10.96 1.15
N THR A 543 -16.42 -11.72 0.09
CA THR A 543 -17.29 -12.90 0.09
C THR A 543 -16.52 -14.18 -0.21
N GLY A 544 -15.21 -14.17 -0.04
CA GLY A 544 -14.31 -15.24 -0.45
C GLY A 544 -13.74 -15.04 -1.84
N GLY A 545 -12.69 -15.77 -2.17
CA GLY A 545 -11.99 -15.70 -3.46
C GLY A 545 -10.70 -14.90 -3.40
N ALA A 546 -10.29 -14.34 -4.54
CA ALA A 546 -8.99 -13.68 -4.69
C ALA A 546 -8.92 -12.30 -4.03
N HIS A 547 -10.00 -11.55 -4.07
CA HIS A 547 -10.13 -10.20 -3.50
C HIS A 547 -11.61 -9.89 -3.27
N GLY A 548 -11.91 -8.91 -2.44
CA GLY A 548 -13.24 -8.38 -2.26
C GLY A 548 -13.60 -7.30 -3.28
N THR A 549 -14.71 -6.63 -3.04
CA THR A 549 -15.26 -5.57 -3.88
C THR A 549 -15.24 -4.27 -3.10
N PRO A 550 -14.44 -3.29 -3.48
CA PRO A 550 -14.52 -1.96 -2.89
C PRO A 550 -15.76 -1.24 -3.40
N PHE A 551 -16.33 -0.41 -2.56
CA PHE A 551 -17.38 0.54 -2.90
C PHE A 551 -17.13 1.89 -2.25
N ARG A 552 -17.69 2.96 -2.83
CA ARG A 552 -17.48 4.32 -2.37
C ARG A 552 -18.78 5.11 -2.45
N GLN A 553 -19.03 5.96 -1.46
CA GLN A 553 -20.16 6.86 -1.45
C GLN A 553 -19.73 8.25 -1.02
N TYR A 554 -20.39 9.26 -1.60
CA TYR A 554 -20.20 10.65 -1.22
C TYR A 554 -21.52 11.27 -0.80
N PHE A 555 -21.42 12.20 0.16
CA PHE A 555 -22.54 12.93 0.71
C PHE A 555 -22.22 14.40 0.67
N VAL A 556 -22.84 15.12 -0.25
CA VAL A 556 -22.76 16.59 -0.29
C VAL A 556 -23.91 17.14 0.56
N PHE A 557 -23.58 17.85 1.62
CA PHE A 557 -24.57 18.46 2.51
C PHE A 557 -24.54 19.98 2.39
N ASP A 558 -25.73 20.57 2.37
CA ASP A 558 -25.95 21.98 2.71
C ASP A 558 -25.92 22.12 4.23
N ARG A 559 -24.96 22.85 4.77
CA ARG A 559 -24.73 22.99 6.22
C ARG A 559 -25.77 23.83 6.93
N GLU A 560 -26.48 24.69 6.21
CA GLU A 560 -27.54 25.52 6.78
C GLU A 560 -28.84 24.74 6.99
N THR A 561 -29.15 23.86 6.04
CA THR A 561 -30.41 23.09 6.05
C THR A 561 -30.24 21.64 6.49
N GLY A 562 -29.02 21.10 6.44
CA GLY A 562 -28.70 19.68 6.66
C GLY A 562 -29.12 18.77 5.49
N ALA A 563 -29.60 19.33 4.39
CA ALA A 563 -30.07 18.57 3.25
C ALA A 563 -28.90 17.92 2.49
N ARG A 564 -29.04 16.63 2.16
CA ARG A 564 -28.16 15.98 1.18
C ARG A 564 -28.53 16.47 -0.21
N LEU A 565 -27.53 16.97 -0.94
CA LEU A 565 -27.70 17.50 -2.29
C LEU A 565 -27.49 16.43 -3.34
N SER A 566 -28.37 16.40 -4.35
CA SER A 566 -28.18 15.66 -5.61
C SER A 566 -27.38 16.50 -6.61
N LEU A 567 -26.93 15.87 -7.71
CA LEU A 567 -26.24 16.61 -8.78
C LEU A 567 -27.13 17.72 -9.35
N SER A 568 -28.46 17.52 -9.45
CA SER A 568 -29.39 18.53 -9.91
C SER A 568 -29.58 19.72 -8.95
N ASP A 569 -29.20 19.57 -7.68
CA ASP A 569 -29.19 20.68 -6.73
C ASP A 569 -27.90 21.51 -6.84
N VAL A 570 -26.86 20.94 -7.41
CA VAL A 570 -25.51 21.51 -7.53
C VAL A 570 -25.30 22.22 -8.86
N VAL A 571 -25.75 21.63 -9.99
CA VAL A 571 -25.54 22.16 -11.34
C VAL A 571 -26.85 22.41 -12.09
N GLU A 572 -26.84 23.42 -12.96
CA GLU A 572 -27.97 23.74 -13.87
C GLU A 572 -27.79 23.23 -15.30
N ASN A 573 -26.57 22.78 -15.64
CA ASN A 573 -26.28 22.28 -16.99
C ASN A 573 -27.28 21.22 -17.44
N PRO A 574 -27.78 21.25 -18.68
CA PRO A 574 -28.56 20.16 -19.25
C PRO A 574 -27.77 18.84 -19.21
N VAL A 575 -28.48 17.73 -19.04
CA VAL A 575 -27.85 16.39 -18.96
C VAL A 575 -26.98 16.10 -20.19
N GLU A 576 -27.41 16.50 -21.38
CA GLU A 576 -26.65 16.30 -22.63
C GLU A 576 -25.33 17.07 -22.64
N GLU A 577 -25.25 18.21 -21.96
CA GLU A 577 -24.02 18.98 -21.85
C GLU A 577 -23.07 18.31 -20.83
N LEU A 578 -23.59 17.83 -19.71
CA LEU A 578 -22.81 17.06 -18.73
C LEU A 578 -22.28 15.78 -19.36
N GLN A 579 -23.10 15.07 -20.13
CA GLN A 579 -22.71 13.88 -20.89
C GLN A 579 -21.52 14.16 -21.81
N ALA A 580 -21.58 15.26 -22.56
CA ALA A 580 -20.48 15.62 -23.47
C ALA A 580 -19.19 15.98 -22.72
N LYS A 581 -19.28 16.74 -21.62
CA LYS A 581 -18.11 17.15 -20.84
C LYS A 581 -17.46 15.97 -20.12
N VAL A 582 -18.24 15.17 -19.42
CA VAL A 582 -17.76 14.03 -18.64
C VAL A 582 -17.23 12.93 -19.56
N GLY A 583 -17.94 12.64 -20.67
CA GLY A 583 -17.47 11.68 -21.66
C GLY A 583 -16.13 12.07 -22.29
N ALA A 584 -15.98 13.36 -22.67
CA ALA A 584 -14.72 13.86 -23.21
C ALA A 584 -13.56 13.78 -22.18
N ALA A 585 -13.84 14.08 -20.89
CA ALA A 585 -12.83 14.00 -19.84
C ALA A 585 -12.36 12.55 -19.57
N PHE A 586 -13.29 11.58 -19.56
CA PHE A 586 -12.90 10.16 -19.44
C PHE A 586 -12.17 9.64 -20.67
N ARG A 587 -12.52 10.11 -21.87
CA ARG A 587 -11.74 9.82 -23.07
C ARG A 587 -10.30 10.31 -22.92
N GLU A 588 -10.12 11.56 -22.49
CA GLU A 588 -8.80 12.14 -22.28
C GLU A 588 -8.01 11.35 -21.21
N LEU A 589 -8.67 10.97 -20.11
CA LEU A 589 -8.08 10.13 -19.08
C LEU A 589 -7.63 8.78 -19.66
N ALA A 590 -8.48 8.10 -20.41
CA ALA A 590 -8.16 6.83 -21.05
C ALA A 590 -7.00 6.93 -22.06
N GLU A 591 -6.94 8.02 -22.82
CA GLU A 591 -5.82 8.30 -23.74
C GLU A 591 -4.49 8.50 -22.99
N LYS A 592 -4.54 9.10 -21.79
CA LYS A 592 -3.35 9.34 -20.95
C LYS A 592 -2.89 8.10 -20.19
N THR A 593 -3.82 7.33 -19.65
CA THR A 593 -3.51 6.23 -18.71
C THR A 593 -3.60 4.85 -19.33
N ASN A 594 -4.21 4.73 -20.53
CA ASN A 594 -4.41 3.46 -21.25
C ASN A 594 -5.07 2.35 -20.42
N PHE A 595 -5.97 2.71 -19.48
CA PHE A 595 -6.62 1.76 -18.58
C PHE A 595 -7.93 1.18 -19.14
N ALA A 596 -8.53 1.81 -20.15
CA ALA A 596 -9.87 1.48 -20.60
C ALA A 596 -10.01 0.04 -21.13
N PHE A 597 -11.16 -0.60 -20.86
CA PHE A 597 -11.53 -1.86 -21.50
C PHE A 597 -11.95 -1.69 -22.97
N GLU A 598 -12.35 -0.48 -23.35
CA GLU A 598 -12.81 -0.10 -24.66
C GLU A 598 -11.83 0.92 -25.28
N LEU A 599 -11.96 1.15 -26.59
CA LEU A 599 -11.23 2.24 -27.23
C LEU A 599 -11.70 3.58 -26.65
N PRO A 600 -10.83 4.62 -26.59
CA PRO A 600 -11.19 5.91 -25.98
C PRO A 600 -12.46 6.54 -26.54
N GLU A 601 -12.70 6.43 -27.85
CA GLU A 601 -13.92 6.95 -28.47
C GLU A 601 -15.18 6.17 -28.08
N ASP A 602 -15.08 4.85 -27.91
CA ASP A 602 -16.19 4.02 -27.46
C ASP A 602 -16.47 4.29 -25.99
N LEU A 603 -15.44 4.45 -25.17
CA LEU A 603 -15.53 4.82 -23.76
C LEU A 603 -16.23 6.16 -23.56
N GLU A 604 -15.89 7.18 -24.37
CA GLU A 604 -16.56 8.49 -24.34
C GLU A 604 -18.07 8.36 -24.50
N HIS A 605 -18.52 7.51 -25.43
CA HIS A 605 -19.94 7.28 -25.65
C HIS A 605 -20.59 6.46 -24.53
N THR A 606 -19.92 5.41 -24.06
CA THR A 606 -20.41 4.55 -22.97
C THR A 606 -20.60 5.37 -21.69
N VAL A 607 -19.61 6.22 -21.36
CA VAL A 607 -19.67 7.11 -20.19
C VAL A 607 -20.77 8.15 -20.39
N ALA A 608 -20.81 8.82 -21.55
CA ALA A 608 -21.81 9.85 -21.80
C ALA A 608 -23.25 9.32 -21.69
N ASP A 609 -23.52 8.14 -22.24
CA ASP A 609 -24.85 7.52 -22.15
C ASP A 609 -25.24 7.17 -20.70
N GLY A 610 -24.27 6.92 -19.82
CA GLY A 610 -24.49 6.61 -18.39
C GLY A 610 -24.70 7.85 -17.51
N ILE A 611 -24.30 9.05 -17.95
CA ILE A 611 -24.43 10.26 -17.11
C ILE A 611 -25.86 10.77 -17.06
N SER A 612 -26.32 11.02 -15.83
CA SER A 612 -27.64 11.59 -15.49
C SER A 612 -27.51 12.43 -14.21
N TYR A 613 -28.59 13.04 -13.78
CA TYR A 613 -28.62 13.74 -12.48
C TYR A 613 -28.56 12.78 -11.27
N GLU A 614 -28.71 11.49 -11.48
CA GLU A 614 -28.56 10.44 -10.47
C GLU A 614 -27.13 9.84 -10.43
N SER A 615 -26.24 10.31 -11.32
CA SER A 615 -24.87 9.80 -11.37
C SER A 615 -24.10 10.12 -10.09
N PRO A 616 -23.21 9.21 -9.62
CA PRO A 616 -22.37 9.47 -8.47
C PRO A 616 -21.42 10.64 -8.76
N PHE A 617 -21.35 11.55 -7.80
CA PHE A 617 -20.47 12.72 -7.90
C PHE A 617 -20.02 13.17 -6.51
N TYR A 618 -19.00 14.03 -6.48
CA TYR A 618 -18.61 14.75 -5.29
C TYR A 618 -18.02 16.14 -5.62
N LEU A 619 -17.90 16.99 -4.60
CA LEU A 619 -17.22 18.26 -4.72
C LEU A 619 -15.75 18.10 -4.30
N SER A 620 -14.86 18.68 -5.09
CA SER A 620 -13.44 18.88 -4.74
C SER A 620 -13.13 20.38 -4.64
N GLU A 621 -11.90 20.75 -4.29
CA GLU A 621 -11.49 22.15 -4.29
C GLU A 621 -11.52 22.81 -5.68
N THR A 622 -11.43 22.02 -6.75
CA THR A 622 -11.24 22.49 -8.13
C THR A 622 -12.46 22.30 -9.02
N GLY A 623 -13.41 21.43 -8.67
CA GLY A 623 -14.55 21.13 -9.52
C GLY A 623 -15.48 20.07 -8.99
N VAL A 624 -16.46 19.71 -9.82
CA VAL A 624 -17.33 18.55 -9.61
C VAL A 624 -16.66 17.32 -10.18
N VAL A 625 -16.50 16.29 -9.35
CA VAL A 625 -15.84 15.04 -9.72
C VAL A 625 -16.89 13.97 -9.98
N PHE A 626 -16.73 13.27 -11.11
CA PHE A 626 -17.51 12.10 -11.51
C PHE A 626 -16.63 10.86 -11.43
N TYR A 627 -17.14 9.77 -10.89
CA TYR A 627 -16.37 8.54 -10.70
C TYR A 627 -17.20 7.30 -11.01
N TYR A 628 -16.50 6.19 -11.27
CA TYR A 628 -17.09 4.88 -11.52
C TYR A 628 -16.48 3.84 -10.58
N ALA A 629 -17.26 2.83 -10.23
CA ALA A 629 -16.75 1.72 -9.44
C ALA A 629 -15.82 0.81 -10.28
N PRO A 630 -14.94 0.03 -9.62
CA PRO A 630 -14.13 -0.97 -10.29
C PRO A 630 -14.97 -1.92 -11.14
N TYR A 631 -14.51 -2.25 -12.33
CA TYR A 631 -15.19 -3.08 -13.35
C TYR A 631 -16.36 -2.41 -14.09
N GLU A 632 -16.75 -1.19 -13.78
CA GLU A 632 -17.78 -0.50 -14.56
C GLU A 632 -17.25 -0.04 -15.92
N ILE A 633 -16.10 0.65 -15.93
CA ILE A 633 -15.48 1.19 -17.15
C ILE A 633 -13.98 0.85 -17.28
N ALA A 634 -13.36 0.33 -16.25
CA ALA A 634 -11.94 -0.02 -16.20
C ALA A 634 -11.72 -1.31 -15.40
N SER A 635 -10.46 -1.81 -15.35
CA SER A 635 -10.10 -3.01 -14.57
C SER A 635 -10.14 -2.73 -13.06
N TYR A 636 -10.13 -3.80 -12.26
CA TYR A 636 -10.03 -3.68 -10.79
C TYR A 636 -8.77 -2.93 -10.34
N ALA A 637 -7.68 -3.07 -11.08
CA ALA A 637 -6.40 -2.47 -10.76
C ALA A 637 -6.39 -0.93 -10.86
N GLU A 638 -7.31 -0.35 -11.63
CA GLU A 638 -7.48 1.11 -11.74
C GLU A 638 -8.33 1.70 -10.60
N GLY A 639 -8.88 0.87 -9.71
CA GLY A 639 -9.68 1.33 -8.58
C GLY A 639 -10.96 2.07 -9.01
N PHE A 640 -11.13 3.31 -8.58
CA PHE A 640 -12.25 4.18 -8.91
C PHE A 640 -11.80 5.23 -9.94
N PRO A 641 -11.97 4.98 -11.26
CA PRO A 641 -11.64 5.98 -12.27
C PRO A 641 -12.50 7.22 -12.07
N GLU A 642 -11.87 8.39 -12.07
CA GLU A 642 -12.56 9.66 -11.82
C GLU A 642 -12.04 10.79 -12.69
N VAL A 643 -12.92 11.77 -12.95
CA VAL A 643 -12.58 12.99 -13.69
C VAL A 643 -13.19 14.21 -13.02
N THR A 644 -12.45 15.30 -13.01
CA THR A 644 -12.90 16.58 -12.46
C THR A 644 -13.35 17.50 -13.59
N ILE A 645 -14.58 18.00 -13.50
CA ILE A 645 -15.05 19.08 -14.35
C ILE A 645 -14.91 20.38 -13.57
N PRO A 646 -14.04 21.30 -14.00
CA PRO A 646 -13.81 22.56 -13.28
C PRO A 646 -15.11 23.37 -13.07
N TYR A 647 -15.26 24.02 -11.93
CA TYR A 647 -16.43 24.86 -11.62
C TYR A 647 -16.64 25.94 -12.69
N SER A 648 -15.59 26.47 -13.28
CA SER A 648 -15.65 27.47 -14.37
C SER A 648 -16.27 26.95 -15.67
N GLU A 649 -16.40 25.66 -15.81
CA GLU A 649 -17.02 25.01 -16.97
C GLU A 649 -18.45 24.56 -16.74
N LEU A 650 -18.97 24.76 -15.53
CA LEU A 650 -20.31 24.36 -15.10
C LEU A 650 -21.20 25.57 -14.82
N GLU A 651 -22.49 25.40 -15.04
CA GLU A 651 -23.52 26.33 -14.56
C GLU A 651 -23.92 25.89 -13.14
N MET A 652 -23.32 26.54 -12.14
CA MET A 652 -23.53 26.19 -10.73
C MET A 652 -24.83 26.76 -10.18
N ARG A 653 -25.61 25.94 -9.46
CA ARG A 653 -26.78 26.38 -8.67
C ARG A 653 -26.41 26.87 -7.29
N ILE A 654 -25.30 26.37 -6.78
CA ILE A 654 -24.77 26.68 -5.46
C ILE A 654 -23.64 27.71 -5.57
N GLU A 655 -23.51 28.54 -4.55
CA GLU A 655 -22.40 29.50 -4.44
C GLU A 655 -21.34 28.92 -3.51
N LEU A 656 -20.17 28.59 -4.07
CA LEU A 656 -19.04 28.07 -3.34
C LEU A 656 -18.16 29.22 -2.85
N SER A 657 -17.67 29.14 -1.61
CA SER A 657 -16.89 30.21 -0.97
C SER A 657 -15.40 30.16 -1.27
N LYS A 658 -14.93 29.12 -1.97
CA LYS A 658 -13.51 28.91 -2.30
C LYS A 658 -13.22 29.17 -3.77
#